data_23ef2ab1427778058a2b66e5b2e075c6
#
_entry.id   23ef2ab1427778058a2b66e5b2e075c6
#
_cell.length_a   1.000
_cell.length_b   1.000
_cell.length_c   1.000
_cell.angle_alpha   90.00
_cell.angle_beta   90.00
_cell.angle_gamma   90.00
#
_symmetry.space_group_name_H-M   'P 1'
#
loop_
_entity.id
_entity.type
_entity.pdbx_description
1 polymer ?
#
loop_
_entity_poly.entity_id
_entity_poly.type
_entity_poly.pdbx_seq_one_letter_code
_entity_poly.pdbx_strand_id
1 'polypeptide(L)'
;MGSEMCIRDSYPDTCVGTDSHTPHVDALGVIAIGVGGLEAENVMLGRASWMRLPEIVGVELSGKPQPGITATDVVLALTEFLRKEKVVGAYLEFYGEGARALTLGDRATISNMAPEYGATAAMFSIDQQTIDYLKLTGREDEQVKLVETYAKVAGLWSDSLANAEYERVLRFDLSSVVRNMAGPSNPHARVATSDLASKGIAGQWEEVPGQMPDGAVIIAAITSCTNTSNPRNVIAAGLLARNANKLGLIRKPWVKSSLAPGSKTVALYLKEVGLDAELEQLGFGIVAFACTTCNGMSGALDPVIQQEIIDRDLYATAVLSGNRNFDGRIHPYAKQAFLASPPLVVAYAIAGTIRFDIEKDVLAVVDGKEIRLKDIWPSDEEIDAVVKAAVKPEQFRQVYIPMFAIQEDTGPKVDPLYDWREMSTYIRRPPYWEGALAGERTLKGMRPLAVLPDNITTDHLSPSNAIMLDSAAGEYLAKMGLPEEDFNSYATHRGDHLTAQRATFANPKLFNEMVQEGGKVKQGSLARIEPEGKVTRMWEAIETYMERKQPLIIVAGADYGQGSSRDWAAKGVRLAGVEAIVAEGFERIHRTNLVGMGVLPLEFKPGVNRKTLDIDGTETFDVIGERTPRATLTLVITRHTGERVEVPVTCRLDTAEEVSIYEAGGVLQRFAQDFLESAAV
;
A
#
# COMPACT_ATOMS: atom_id res chain seq x y z
N MET A 1 20.24 30.63 3.73
CA MET A 1 21.51 31.02 3.05
C MET A 1 22.39 29.78 3.00
N GLY A 2 22.42 29.08 1.86
CA GLY A 2 23.46 28.09 1.64
C GLY A 2 24.80 28.83 1.62
N SER A 3 25.77 28.37 2.40
CA SER A 3 27.12 28.91 2.28
C SER A 3 27.60 28.62 0.85
N GLU A 4 28.50 29.47 0.30
CA GLU A 4 29.13 29.21 -1.01
C GLU A 4 29.79 27.82 -1.08
N MET A 5 30.14 27.22 0.07
CA MET A 5 30.64 25.87 0.18
C MET A 5 29.59 24.81 -0.21
N CYS A 6 28.34 24.98 0.23
CA CYS A 6 27.26 24.02 -0.10
C CYS A 6 26.92 23.98 -1.60
N ILE A 7 27.22 25.04 -2.34
CA ILE A 7 27.01 25.11 -3.81
C ILE A 7 28.06 24.30 -4.57
N ARG A 8 29.19 23.96 -3.95
CA ARG A 8 30.31 23.24 -4.58
C ARG A 8 30.36 21.76 -4.26
N ASP A 9 29.60 21.33 -3.27
CA ASP A 9 29.57 19.92 -2.87
C ASP A 9 28.51 19.17 -3.68
N SER A 10 28.87 17.97 -4.10
CA SER A 10 27.97 17.05 -4.79
C SER A 10 27.96 15.72 -4.05
N TYR A 11 26.76 15.20 -3.78
CA TYR A 11 26.55 13.91 -3.14
C TYR A 11 25.23 13.30 -3.64
N PRO A 12 25.07 11.97 -3.57
CA PRO A 12 23.80 11.35 -3.90
C PRO A 12 22.68 11.87 -2.99
N ASP A 13 21.53 12.16 -3.58
CA ASP A 13 20.36 12.54 -2.81
C ASP A 13 19.78 11.36 -2.05
N THR A 14 18.94 11.63 -1.05
CA THR A 14 18.14 10.65 -0.32
C THR A 14 16.72 11.15 -0.24
N CYS A 15 15.76 10.23 -0.16
CA CYS A 15 14.34 10.57 -0.14
C CYS A 15 13.63 9.87 1.01
N VAL A 16 12.89 10.64 1.81
CA VAL A 16 11.95 10.13 2.81
C VAL A 16 10.57 10.63 2.44
N GLY A 17 9.64 9.73 2.20
CA GLY A 17 8.30 10.07 1.74
C GLY A 17 7.19 9.39 2.53
N THR A 18 6.08 10.10 2.73
CA THR A 18 4.88 9.54 3.39
C THR A 18 4.13 8.54 2.54
N ASP A 19 4.46 8.42 1.26
CA ASP A 19 4.00 7.34 0.39
C ASP A 19 4.83 6.08 0.66
N SER A 20 4.18 4.98 1.00
CA SER A 20 4.86 3.69 1.19
C SER A 20 5.61 3.21 -0.06
N HIS A 21 5.25 3.69 -1.26
CA HIS A 21 5.92 3.41 -2.53
C HIS A 21 7.05 4.39 -2.88
N THR A 22 7.53 5.19 -1.94
CA THR A 22 8.73 6.04 -2.10
C THR A 22 9.96 5.26 -2.62
N PRO A 23 10.15 3.95 -2.31
CA PRO A 23 11.20 3.13 -2.90
C PRO A 23 11.21 3.05 -4.43
N HIS A 24 10.18 3.52 -5.10
CA HIS A 24 10.17 3.73 -6.55
C HIS A 24 11.41 4.51 -7.06
N VAL A 25 11.89 5.45 -6.26
CA VAL A 25 13.06 6.30 -6.55
C VAL A 25 14.38 5.51 -6.43
N ASP A 26 14.41 4.39 -5.72
CA ASP A 26 15.59 3.53 -5.57
C ASP A 26 16.12 3.02 -6.92
N ALA A 27 15.24 2.95 -7.93
CA ALA A 27 15.61 2.60 -9.29
C ALA A 27 16.66 3.54 -9.91
N LEU A 28 16.79 4.77 -9.40
CA LEU A 28 17.78 5.76 -9.82
C LEU A 28 19.13 5.62 -9.09
N GLY A 29 19.29 4.64 -8.21
CA GLY A 29 20.48 4.49 -7.37
C GLY A 29 20.50 5.46 -6.18
N VAL A 30 19.34 5.88 -5.72
CA VAL A 30 19.12 6.81 -4.59
C VAL A 30 18.36 6.06 -3.50
N ILE A 31 18.81 6.17 -2.25
CA ILE A 31 18.07 5.58 -1.13
C ILE A 31 16.78 6.36 -0.89
N ALA A 32 15.65 5.71 -1.07
CA ALA A 32 14.33 6.29 -0.90
C ALA A 32 13.46 5.40 -0.02
N ILE A 33 12.97 5.92 1.09
CA ILE A 33 12.29 5.14 2.13
C ILE A 33 10.89 5.70 2.36
N GLY A 34 9.89 4.81 2.31
CA GLY A 34 8.54 5.11 2.75
C GLY A 34 8.43 5.12 4.27
N VAL A 35 7.79 6.15 4.81
CA VAL A 35 7.59 6.34 6.26
C VAL A 35 6.15 6.71 6.57
N GLY A 36 5.75 6.61 7.82
CA GLY A 36 4.47 7.13 8.31
C GLY A 36 4.47 8.65 8.45
N GLY A 37 3.28 9.26 8.58
CA GLY A 37 3.14 10.70 8.75
C GLY A 37 3.85 11.21 10.00
N LEU A 38 3.83 10.47 11.10
CA LEU A 38 4.51 10.82 12.34
C LEU A 38 6.04 10.89 12.21
N GLU A 39 6.63 9.97 11.44
CA GLU A 39 8.07 9.99 11.17
C GLU A 39 8.43 11.15 10.22
N ALA A 40 7.58 11.42 9.23
CA ALA A 40 7.75 12.57 8.35
C ALA A 40 7.66 13.90 9.10
N GLU A 41 6.76 14.03 10.07
CA GLU A 41 6.69 15.21 10.96
C GLU A 41 8.02 15.45 11.67
N ASN A 42 8.68 14.40 12.19
CA ASN A 42 9.99 14.49 12.79
C ASN A 42 11.04 15.08 11.83
N VAL A 43 11.07 14.57 10.60
CA VAL A 43 12.00 15.05 9.55
C VAL A 43 11.70 16.51 9.20
N MET A 44 10.43 16.90 9.07
CA MET A 44 10.01 18.29 8.82
C MET A 44 10.41 19.24 9.95
N LEU A 45 10.48 18.76 11.19
CA LEU A 45 10.94 19.48 12.36
C LEU A 45 12.49 19.53 12.48
N GLY A 46 13.23 19.01 11.49
CA GLY A 46 14.68 18.98 11.47
C GLY A 46 15.31 17.95 12.40
N ARG A 47 14.56 16.95 12.81
CA ARG A 47 15.05 15.86 13.66
C ARG A 47 15.54 14.69 12.85
N ALA A 48 16.56 14.01 13.35
CA ALA A 48 17.06 12.78 12.75
C ALA A 48 16.02 11.66 12.88
N SER A 49 15.86 10.88 11.81
CA SER A 49 15.17 9.59 11.85
C SER A 49 16.20 8.50 12.16
N TRP A 50 15.96 7.72 13.19
CA TRP A 50 16.86 6.67 13.66
C TRP A 50 16.38 5.31 13.19
N MET A 51 17.29 4.53 12.65
CA MET A 51 17.01 3.22 12.12
C MET A 51 18.12 2.25 12.53
N ARG A 52 17.73 1.03 12.89
CA ARG A 52 18.70 -0.06 13.01
C ARG A 52 19.23 -0.39 11.61
N LEU A 53 20.52 -0.67 11.51
CA LEU A 53 21.11 -1.17 10.25
C LEU A 53 20.35 -2.41 9.77
N PRO A 54 19.79 -2.35 8.55
CA PRO A 54 19.04 -3.47 7.97
C PRO A 54 20.01 -4.56 7.49
N GLU A 55 19.48 -5.76 7.25
CA GLU A 55 20.15 -6.77 6.43
C GLU A 55 20.27 -6.25 4.99
N ILE A 56 21.43 -6.36 4.37
CA ILE A 56 21.63 -6.05 2.95
C ILE A 56 21.61 -7.35 2.15
N VAL A 57 20.60 -7.52 1.31
CA VAL A 57 20.39 -8.73 0.51
C VAL A 57 20.63 -8.44 -0.96
N GLY A 58 21.59 -9.15 -1.56
CA GLY A 58 21.81 -9.11 -2.99
C GLY A 58 20.78 -9.95 -3.74
N VAL A 59 20.15 -9.39 -4.76
CA VAL A 59 19.23 -10.11 -5.65
C VAL A 59 19.80 -10.14 -7.06
N GLU A 60 20.39 -11.29 -7.41
CA GLU A 60 20.98 -11.51 -8.72
C GLU A 60 19.88 -11.84 -9.75
N LEU A 61 19.69 -10.95 -10.73
CA LEU A 61 18.77 -11.14 -11.84
C LEU A 61 19.54 -11.67 -13.06
N SER A 62 19.10 -12.80 -13.60
CA SER A 62 19.64 -13.41 -14.81
C SER A 62 18.59 -13.49 -15.93
N GLY A 63 19.01 -13.74 -17.15
CA GLY A 63 18.14 -13.88 -18.29
C GLY A 63 17.41 -12.60 -18.68
N LYS A 64 16.40 -12.74 -19.55
CA LYS A 64 15.52 -11.66 -20.01
C LYS A 64 14.07 -12.14 -20.02
N PRO A 65 13.08 -11.26 -19.79
CA PRO A 65 11.68 -11.60 -19.95
C PRO A 65 11.41 -12.13 -21.37
N GLN A 66 10.52 -13.10 -21.49
CA GLN A 66 10.06 -13.62 -22.78
C GLN A 66 9.21 -12.55 -23.51
N PRO A 67 9.11 -12.61 -24.87
CA PRO A 67 8.26 -11.70 -25.61
C PRO A 67 6.81 -11.67 -25.10
N GLY A 68 6.23 -10.47 -25.00
CA GLY A 68 4.88 -10.26 -24.50
C GLY A 68 4.72 -10.28 -22.97
N ILE A 69 5.82 -10.43 -22.22
CA ILE A 69 5.85 -10.33 -20.76
C ILE A 69 6.09 -8.88 -20.36
N THR A 70 5.23 -8.35 -19.49
CA THR A 70 5.31 -6.96 -19.00
C THR A 70 6.15 -6.84 -17.74
N ALA A 71 6.58 -5.61 -17.41
CA ALA A 71 7.23 -5.33 -16.14
C ALA A 71 6.32 -5.67 -14.94
N THR A 72 5.00 -5.60 -15.12
CA THR A 72 4.02 -6.01 -14.10
C THR A 72 4.09 -7.52 -13.84
N ASP A 73 4.20 -8.33 -14.87
CA ASP A 73 4.35 -9.78 -14.71
C ASP A 73 5.63 -10.11 -13.94
N VAL A 74 6.72 -9.40 -14.24
CA VAL A 74 8.01 -9.56 -13.56
C VAL A 74 7.89 -9.19 -12.08
N VAL A 75 7.32 -8.03 -11.76
CA VAL A 75 7.26 -7.57 -10.36
C VAL A 75 6.32 -8.41 -9.51
N LEU A 76 5.21 -8.92 -10.07
CA LEU A 76 4.33 -9.84 -9.32
C LEU A 76 5.03 -11.18 -9.04
N ALA A 77 5.82 -11.70 -9.98
CA ALA A 77 6.62 -12.90 -9.77
C ALA A 77 7.73 -12.69 -8.72
N LEU A 78 8.42 -11.55 -8.77
CA LEU A 78 9.40 -11.16 -7.74
C LEU A 78 8.75 -10.95 -6.37
N THR A 79 7.55 -10.39 -6.31
CA THR A 79 6.82 -10.17 -5.05
C THR A 79 6.51 -11.50 -4.36
N GLU A 80 6.02 -12.49 -5.10
CA GLU A 80 5.81 -13.84 -4.57
C GLU A 80 7.13 -14.47 -4.08
N PHE A 81 8.18 -14.40 -4.89
CA PHE A 81 9.48 -14.98 -4.59
C PHE A 81 10.10 -14.34 -3.33
N LEU A 82 10.19 -13.02 -3.29
CA LEU A 82 10.83 -12.29 -2.19
C LEU A 82 10.06 -12.43 -0.87
N ARG A 83 8.71 -12.50 -0.92
CA ARG A 83 7.91 -12.79 0.29
C ARG A 83 8.22 -14.18 0.86
N LYS A 84 8.38 -15.19 0.00
CA LYS A 84 8.78 -16.55 0.41
C LYS A 84 10.18 -16.57 1.04
N GLU A 85 11.08 -15.74 0.52
CA GLU A 85 12.44 -15.57 1.03
C GLU A 85 12.54 -14.71 2.30
N LYS A 86 11.41 -14.17 2.80
CA LYS A 86 11.33 -13.43 4.08
C LYS A 86 12.28 -12.24 4.16
N VAL A 87 12.23 -11.34 3.19
CA VAL A 87 13.06 -10.13 3.10
C VAL A 87 12.48 -8.94 3.89
N VAL A 88 11.55 -9.18 4.81
CA VAL A 88 10.89 -8.12 5.57
C VAL A 88 11.90 -7.27 6.33
N GLY A 89 11.89 -5.96 6.07
CA GLY A 89 12.78 -4.98 6.68
C GLY A 89 14.17 -4.88 6.06
N ALA A 90 14.55 -5.77 5.12
CA ALA A 90 15.84 -5.74 4.45
C ALA A 90 15.96 -4.57 3.45
N TYR A 91 17.20 -4.23 3.12
CA TYR A 91 17.54 -3.46 1.92
C TYR A 91 17.94 -4.44 0.82
N LEU A 92 17.28 -4.35 -0.32
CA LEU A 92 17.61 -5.18 -1.47
C LEU A 92 18.46 -4.41 -2.47
N GLU A 93 19.46 -5.07 -3.03
CA GLU A 93 20.23 -4.56 -4.16
C GLU A 93 20.10 -5.53 -5.34
N PHE A 94 19.41 -5.06 -6.40
CA PHE A 94 19.25 -5.82 -7.63
C PHE A 94 20.45 -5.62 -8.55
N TYR A 95 21.07 -6.70 -8.97
CA TYR A 95 22.25 -6.70 -9.82
C TYR A 95 22.25 -7.89 -10.82
N GLY A 96 23.30 -8.03 -11.58
CA GLY A 96 23.45 -9.09 -12.57
C GLY A 96 23.09 -8.61 -14.01
N GLU A 97 23.21 -9.52 -14.97
CA GLU A 97 22.96 -9.20 -16.36
C GLU A 97 21.48 -8.87 -16.66
N GLY A 98 20.57 -9.55 -15.96
CA GLY A 98 19.14 -9.29 -16.05
C GLY A 98 18.79 -7.89 -15.56
N ALA A 99 19.37 -7.43 -14.45
CA ALA A 99 19.14 -6.08 -13.93
C ALA A 99 19.62 -5.00 -14.90
N ARG A 100 20.78 -5.20 -15.54
CA ARG A 100 21.32 -4.28 -16.56
C ARG A 100 20.49 -4.23 -17.84
N ALA A 101 19.82 -5.33 -18.18
CA ALA A 101 18.96 -5.41 -19.36
C ALA A 101 17.61 -4.71 -19.21
N LEU A 102 17.14 -4.47 -17.97
CA LEU A 102 15.90 -3.78 -17.67
C LEU A 102 16.04 -2.26 -17.92
N THR A 103 15.01 -1.67 -18.53
CA THR A 103 14.90 -0.20 -18.60
C THR A 103 14.72 0.40 -17.22
N LEU A 104 14.97 1.70 -17.06
CA LEU A 104 14.72 2.34 -15.78
C LEU A 104 13.24 2.26 -15.37
N GLY A 105 12.30 2.34 -16.31
CA GLY A 105 10.87 2.14 -16.05
C GLY A 105 10.55 0.76 -15.46
N ASP A 106 11.19 -0.29 -15.99
CA ASP A 106 11.02 -1.65 -15.45
C ASP A 106 11.61 -1.78 -14.04
N ARG A 107 12.81 -1.22 -13.81
CA ARG A 107 13.44 -1.17 -12.47
C ARG A 107 12.56 -0.41 -11.48
N ALA A 108 12.02 0.73 -11.89
CA ALA A 108 11.11 1.54 -11.07
C ALA A 108 9.83 0.77 -10.71
N THR A 109 9.28 -0.02 -11.64
CA THR A 109 8.15 -0.90 -11.37
C THR A 109 8.48 -1.93 -10.28
N ILE A 110 9.70 -2.51 -10.31
CA ILE A 110 10.17 -3.47 -9.31
C ILE A 110 10.37 -2.79 -7.96
N SER A 111 11.12 -1.69 -7.92
CA SER A 111 11.43 -0.96 -6.68
C SER A 111 10.16 -0.42 -6.00
N ASN A 112 9.17 -0.01 -6.77
CA ASN A 112 7.91 0.52 -6.27
C ASN A 112 7.19 -0.46 -5.33
N MET A 113 7.23 -1.75 -5.63
CA MET A 113 6.55 -2.78 -4.86
C MET A 113 7.36 -3.30 -3.65
N ALA A 114 8.41 -2.60 -3.23
CA ALA A 114 9.16 -2.95 -2.03
C ALA A 114 8.28 -3.22 -0.79
N PRO A 115 7.25 -2.40 -0.50
CA PRO A 115 6.35 -2.70 0.63
C PRO A 115 5.55 -3.99 0.45
N GLU A 116 5.21 -4.38 -0.77
CA GLU A 116 4.43 -5.58 -1.04
C GLU A 116 5.24 -6.86 -0.80
N TYR A 117 6.53 -6.85 -1.12
CA TYR A 117 7.41 -7.97 -0.73
C TYR A 117 8.08 -7.77 0.64
N GLY A 118 7.87 -6.63 1.31
CA GLY A 118 8.25 -6.38 2.69
C GLY A 118 9.63 -5.72 2.87
N ALA A 119 10.33 -5.37 1.80
CA ALA A 119 11.62 -4.70 1.89
C ALA A 119 11.48 -3.22 2.26
N THR A 120 12.50 -2.65 2.90
CA THR A 120 12.57 -1.23 3.23
C THR A 120 13.04 -0.40 2.06
N ALA A 121 14.01 -0.90 1.30
CA ALA A 121 14.54 -0.31 0.08
C ALA A 121 14.77 -1.39 -0.98
N ALA A 122 14.77 -1.02 -2.24
CA ALA A 122 14.90 -1.93 -3.38
C ALA A 122 15.70 -1.25 -4.49
N MET A 123 17.01 -1.26 -4.37
CA MET A 123 17.93 -0.45 -5.13
C MET A 123 18.42 -1.12 -6.40
N PHE A 124 18.63 -0.31 -7.41
CA PHE A 124 19.42 -0.64 -8.60
C PHE A 124 20.66 0.25 -8.66
N SER A 125 21.75 -0.25 -9.21
CA SER A 125 22.96 0.53 -9.40
C SER A 125 22.78 1.58 -10.51
N ILE A 126 23.54 2.69 -10.40
CA ILE A 126 23.60 3.71 -11.44
C ILE A 126 24.37 3.16 -12.64
N ASP A 127 23.79 3.22 -13.82
CA ASP A 127 24.39 2.78 -15.09
C ASP A 127 23.89 3.61 -16.28
N GLN A 128 24.14 3.13 -17.50
CA GLN A 128 23.70 3.82 -18.71
C GLN A 128 22.19 4.01 -18.79
N GLN A 129 21.39 3.06 -18.28
CA GLN A 129 19.91 3.19 -18.24
C GLN A 129 19.48 4.39 -17.39
N THR A 130 20.18 4.65 -16.28
CA THR A 130 19.94 5.82 -15.43
C THR A 130 20.23 7.12 -16.20
N ILE A 131 21.36 7.18 -16.91
CA ILE A 131 21.75 8.34 -17.70
C ILE A 131 20.75 8.61 -18.86
N ASP A 132 20.33 7.56 -19.57
CA ASP A 132 19.37 7.67 -20.66
C ASP A 132 18.01 8.16 -20.16
N TYR A 133 17.58 7.71 -18.98
CA TYR A 133 16.35 8.17 -18.34
C TYR A 133 16.42 9.65 -17.94
N LEU A 134 17.52 10.09 -17.36
CA LEU A 134 17.72 11.51 -16.99
C LEU A 134 17.61 12.43 -18.22
N LYS A 135 18.20 12.01 -19.36
CA LYS A 135 18.06 12.71 -20.64
C LYS A 135 16.62 12.70 -21.14
N LEU A 136 15.97 11.52 -21.15
CA LEU A 136 14.59 11.35 -21.60
C LEU A 136 13.61 12.21 -20.79
N THR A 137 13.86 12.38 -19.50
CA THR A 137 13.00 13.16 -18.60
C THR A 137 13.39 14.65 -18.52
N GLY A 138 14.25 15.11 -19.44
CA GLY A 138 14.51 16.52 -19.69
C GLY A 138 15.47 17.21 -18.72
N ARG A 139 16.33 16.44 -18.02
CA ARG A 139 17.42 17.01 -17.20
C ARG A 139 18.45 17.71 -18.08
N GLU A 140 19.05 18.78 -17.55
CA GLU A 140 20.08 19.52 -18.26
C GLU A 140 21.36 18.68 -18.43
N ASP A 141 22.05 18.85 -19.56
CA ASP A 141 23.23 18.06 -19.90
C ASP A 141 24.36 18.16 -18.86
N GLU A 142 24.51 19.30 -18.22
CA GLU A 142 25.48 19.49 -17.14
C GLU A 142 25.17 18.64 -15.92
N GLN A 143 23.90 18.56 -15.53
CA GLN A 143 23.44 17.71 -14.42
C GLN A 143 23.64 16.24 -14.77
N VAL A 144 23.28 15.81 -15.98
CA VAL A 144 23.45 14.44 -16.43
C VAL A 144 24.92 14.03 -16.39
N LYS A 145 25.81 14.89 -16.89
CA LYS A 145 27.26 14.68 -16.86
C LYS A 145 27.82 14.65 -15.44
N LEU A 146 27.30 15.50 -14.55
CA LEU A 146 27.69 15.51 -13.14
C LEU A 146 27.35 14.17 -12.49
N VAL A 147 26.11 13.66 -12.64
CA VAL A 147 25.67 12.38 -12.09
C VAL A 147 26.55 11.24 -12.58
N GLU A 148 26.80 11.15 -13.89
CA GLU A 148 27.65 10.12 -14.48
C GLU A 148 29.08 10.18 -13.94
N THR A 149 29.69 11.37 -13.92
CA THR A 149 31.06 11.56 -13.47
C THR A 149 31.20 11.23 -11.98
N TYR A 150 30.28 11.75 -11.17
CA TYR A 150 30.27 11.50 -9.73
C TYR A 150 30.12 10.01 -9.41
N ALA A 151 29.15 9.34 -10.03
CA ALA A 151 28.89 7.92 -9.79
C ALA A 151 30.13 7.05 -10.14
N LYS A 152 30.83 7.37 -11.24
CA LYS A 152 32.06 6.68 -11.63
C LYS A 152 33.21 6.93 -10.65
N VAL A 153 33.43 8.17 -10.24
CA VAL A 153 34.52 8.56 -9.32
C VAL A 153 34.28 8.05 -7.92
N ALA A 154 33.05 8.12 -7.43
CA ALA A 154 32.65 7.67 -6.09
C ALA A 154 32.49 6.12 -5.97
N GLY A 155 32.66 5.38 -7.06
CA GLY A 155 32.52 3.91 -7.05
C GLY A 155 31.06 3.42 -6.95
N LEU A 156 30.08 4.26 -7.31
CA LEU A 156 28.65 3.95 -7.31
C LEU A 156 28.12 3.47 -8.69
N TRP A 157 28.99 3.47 -9.69
CA TRP A 157 28.65 2.96 -11.01
C TRP A 157 28.58 1.44 -11.01
N SER A 158 27.67 0.84 -11.77
CA SER A 158 27.39 -0.61 -11.76
C SER A 158 28.62 -1.51 -11.89
N ASP A 159 29.62 -1.12 -12.70
CA ASP A 159 30.85 -1.91 -12.88
C ASP A 159 31.71 -1.94 -11.61
N SER A 160 31.69 -0.88 -10.81
CA SER A 160 32.41 -0.78 -9.53
C SER A 160 31.81 -1.69 -8.46
N LEU A 161 30.53 -2.06 -8.59
CA LEU A 161 29.78 -2.88 -7.64
C LEU A 161 29.79 -4.36 -8.01
N ALA A 162 30.47 -4.75 -9.08
CA ALA A 162 30.50 -6.15 -9.55
C ALA A 162 31.05 -7.17 -8.55
N ASN A 163 31.86 -6.72 -7.58
CA ASN A 163 32.45 -7.55 -6.53
C ASN A 163 31.88 -7.25 -5.14
N ALA A 164 30.71 -6.62 -5.05
CA ALA A 164 30.07 -6.38 -3.77
C ALA A 164 29.72 -7.73 -3.08
N GLU A 165 30.00 -7.79 -1.79
CA GLU A 165 29.67 -8.97 -0.95
C GLU A 165 28.39 -8.67 -0.15
N TYR A 166 27.49 -9.63 -0.11
CA TYR A 166 26.21 -9.52 0.60
C TYR A 166 26.12 -10.60 1.68
N GLU A 167 25.45 -10.31 2.78
CA GLU A 167 25.17 -11.31 3.83
C GLU A 167 24.35 -12.49 3.28
N ARG A 168 23.45 -12.20 2.33
CA ARG A 168 22.61 -13.18 1.66
C ARG A 168 22.44 -12.81 0.18
N VAL A 169 22.49 -13.82 -0.67
CA VAL A 169 22.26 -13.67 -2.11
C VAL A 169 21.08 -14.53 -2.53
N LEU A 170 20.11 -13.88 -3.18
CA LEU A 170 18.97 -14.52 -3.82
C LEU A 170 19.16 -14.48 -5.35
N ARG A 171 18.70 -15.52 -6.05
CA ARG A 171 18.82 -15.62 -7.51
C ARG A 171 17.47 -15.77 -8.15
N PHE A 172 17.22 -14.98 -9.19
CA PHE A 172 15.96 -15.00 -9.93
C PHE A 172 16.21 -14.90 -11.43
N ASP A 173 15.64 -15.86 -12.19
CA ASP A 173 15.73 -15.89 -13.64
C ASP A 173 14.51 -15.23 -14.27
N LEU A 174 14.72 -14.08 -14.92
CA LEU A 174 13.67 -13.33 -15.62
C LEU A 174 13.03 -14.11 -16.78
N SER A 175 13.75 -15.06 -17.37
CA SER A 175 13.23 -15.88 -18.47
C SER A 175 12.17 -16.89 -18.03
N SER A 176 12.08 -17.16 -16.72
CA SER A 176 11.09 -18.05 -16.13
C SER A 176 9.72 -17.40 -15.94
N VAL A 177 9.63 -16.08 -16.09
CA VAL A 177 8.39 -15.34 -15.83
C VAL A 177 7.41 -15.57 -17.00
N VAL A 178 6.20 -15.95 -16.65
CA VAL A 178 5.07 -16.07 -17.57
C VAL A 178 4.02 -15.00 -17.25
N ARG A 179 3.10 -14.72 -18.18
CA ARG A 179 1.97 -13.82 -17.93
C ARG A 179 1.20 -14.28 -16.70
N ASN A 180 0.93 -13.37 -15.80
CA ASN A 180 0.34 -13.71 -14.52
C ASN A 180 -0.54 -12.59 -13.95
N MET A 181 -1.23 -12.91 -12.87
CA MET A 181 -2.02 -12.00 -12.05
C MET A 181 -1.72 -12.31 -10.58
N ALA A 182 -2.10 -11.41 -9.68
CA ALA A 182 -2.06 -11.68 -8.24
C ALA A 182 -3.44 -11.45 -7.61
N GLY A 183 -3.93 -12.43 -6.89
CA GLY A 183 -5.23 -12.38 -6.22
C GLY A 183 -5.68 -13.74 -5.71
N PRO A 184 -6.87 -13.74 -5.07
CA PRO A 184 -7.95 -12.70 -5.12
C PRO A 184 -7.80 -11.55 -4.12
N SER A 185 -6.91 -11.59 -3.15
CA SER A 185 -6.88 -10.60 -2.05
C SER A 185 -5.48 -10.26 -1.55
N ASN A 186 -4.44 -10.67 -2.28
CA ASN A 186 -3.07 -10.49 -1.82
C ASN A 186 -2.10 -10.28 -2.99
N PRO A 187 -1.17 -9.28 -2.93
CA PRO A 187 -0.21 -9.01 -3.99
C PRO A 187 0.79 -10.14 -4.27
N HIS A 188 1.08 -10.96 -3.28
CA HIS A 188 2.00 -12.11 -3.42
C HIS A 188 1.28 -13.43 -3.71
N ALA A 189 -0.04 -13.44 -3.83
CA ALA A 189 -0.82 -14.58 -4.27
C ALA A 189 -0.86 -14.65 -5.81
N ARG A 190 0.31 -14.83 -6.42
CA ARG A 190 0.47 -14.87 -7.88
C ARG A 190 -0.08 -16.16 -8.49
N VAL A 191 -0.73 -16.03 -9.62
CA VAL A 191 -1.22 -17.14 -10.44
C VAL A 191 -0.87 -16.86 -11.91
N ALA A 192 -0.25 -17.82 -12.60
CA ALA A 192 -0.07 -17.73 -14.05
C ALA A 192 -1.43 -17.69 -14.74
N THR A 193 -1.57 -16.90 -15.80
CA THR A 193 -2.85 -16.81 -16.53
C THR A 193 -3.24 -18.15 -17.17
N SER A 194 -2.26 -18.99 -17.52
CA SER A 194 -2.48 -20.38 -17.97
C SER A 194 -3.09 -21.30 -16.89
N ASP A 195 -2.95 -20.97 -15.62
CA ASP A 195 -3.33 -21.80 -14.47
C ASP A 195 -4.64 -21.35 -13.81
N LEU A 196 -5.24 -20.25 -14.26
CA LEU A 196 -6.47 -19.70 -13.67
C LEU A 196 -7.60 -20.73 -13.59
N ALA A 197 -7.76 -21.55 -14.63
CA ALA A 197 -8.77 -22.61 -14.64
C ALA A 197 -8.47 -23.73 -13.61
N SER A 198 -7.21 -24.17 -13.51
CA SER A 198 -6.81 -25.21 -12.56
C SER A 198 -6.90 -24.76 -11.10
N LYS A 199 -6.83 -23.43 -10.87
CA LYS A 199 -7.02 -22.80 -9.55
C LYS A 199 -8.48 -22.45 -9.25
N GLY A 200 -9.42 -22.77 -10.14
CA GLY A 200 -10.83 -22.47 -9.96
C GLY A 200 -11.20 -20.99 -10.05
N ILE A 201 -10.31 -20.15 -10.58
CA ILE A 201 -10.54 -18.72 -10.83
C ILE A 201 -11.28 -18.56 -12.16
N ALA A 202 -10.73 -19.03 -13.26
CA ALA A 202 -11.45 -19.18 -14.51
C ALA A 202 -12.23 -20.51 -14.50
N GLY A 203 -13.30 -20.61 -15.30
CA GLY A 203 -14.12 -21.83 -15.33
C GLY A 203 -15.30 -21.69 -16.26
N GLN A 204 -16.27 -22.59 -16.12
CA GLN A 204 -17.49 -22.51 -16.90
C GLN A 204 -18.31 -21.29 -16.47
N TRP A 205 -18.72 -20.51 -17.45
CA TRP A 205 -19.62 -19.38 -17.28
C TRP A 205 -20.53 -19.27 -18.52
N GLU A 206 -21.67 -18.68 -18.34
CA GLU A 206 -22.64 -18.47 -19.40
C GLU A 206 -23.00 -16.98 -19.46
N GLU A 207 -22.98 -16.42 -20.66
CA GLU A 207 -23.47 -15.06 -20.89
C GLU A 207 -24.99 -15.12 -21.09
N VAL A 208 -25.73 -14.65 -20.08
CA VAL A 208 -27.18 -14.50 -20.17
C VAL A 208 -27.49 -13.04 -20.50
N PRO A 209 -28.18 -12.78 -21.63
CA PRO A 209 -28.49 -11.42 -22.02
C PRO A 209 -29.22 -10.64 -20.91
N GLY A 210 -28.71 -9.44 -20.57
CA GLY A 210 -29.29 -8.59 -19.57
C GLY A 210 -28.98 -8.95 -18.11
N GLN A 211 -28.07 -9.90 -17.87
CA GLN A 211 -27.62 -10.27 -16.52
C GLN A 211 -26.10 -10.26 -16.42
N MET A 212 -25.57 -9.86 -15.27
CA MET A 212 -24.15 -10.02 -14.99
C MET A 212 -23.81 -11.50 -14.71
N PRO A 213 -22.68 -12.03 -15.26
CA PRO A 213 -22.23 -13.37 -14.95
C PRO A 213 -21.67 -13.48 -13.54
N ASP A 214 -21.54 -14.70 -13.02
CA ASP A 214 -20.73 -14.93 -11.81
C ASP A 214 -19.27 -14.49 -12.06
N GLY A 215 -18.64 -13.93 -11.04
CA GLY A 215 -17.28 -13.36 -11.19
C GLY A 215 -17.23 -12.11 -12.07
N ALA A 216 -18.36 -11.43 -12.30
CA ALA A 216 -18.42 -10.22 -13.12
C ALA A 216 -17.35 -9.21 -12.72
N VAL A 217 -16.60 -8.72 -13.70
CA VAL A 217 -15.63 -7.63 -13.51
C VAL A 217 -16.42 -6.32 -13.46
N ILE A 218 -16.67 -5.82 -12.26
CA ILE A 218 -17.41 -4.56 -12.05
C ILE A 218 -16.50 -3.32 -12.09
N ILE A 219 -15.21 -3.51 -11.87
CA ILE A 219 -14.19 -2.47 -11.94
C ILE A 219 -13.01 -2.98 -12.74
N ALA A 220 -12.60 -2.23 -13.76
CA ALA A 220 -11.35 -2.42 -14.49
C ALA A 220 -10.58 -1.09 -14.48
N ALA A 221 -9.45 -1.03 -13.75
CA ALA A 221 -8.75 0.23 -13.56
C ALA A 221 -7.28 0.15 -13.90
N ILE A 222 -6.84 1.03 -14.81
CA ILE A 222 -5.43 1.32 -15.02
C ILE A 222 -5.08 2.45 -14.05
N THR A 223 -4.34 2.11 -12.99
CA THR A 223 -4.10 3.02 -11.88
C THR A 223 -2.73 2.77 -11.26
N SER A 224 -2.32 3.66 -10.36
CA SER A 224 -1.10 3.56 -9.58
C SER A 224 0.18 4.02 -10.28
N CYS A 225 1.07 4.58 -9.49
CA CYS A 225 2.41 4.98 -9.90
C CYS A 225 3.26 3.80 -10.39
N THR A 226 3.05 2.58 -9.89
CA THR A 226 3.82 1.39 -10.28
C THR A 226 3.80 1.14 -11.79
N ASN A 227 2.61 1.14 -12.36
CA ASN A 227 2.41 0.73 -13.75
C ASN A 227 2.34 1.91 -14.71
N THR A 228 1.78 3.04 -14.28
CA THR A 228 1.59 4.21 -15.16
C THR A 228 2.85 5.05 -15.34
N SER A 229 3.85 4.91 -14.47
CA SER A 229 5.17 5.55 -14.60
C SER A 229 6.05 4.85 -15.63
N ASN A 230 5.76 3.59 -15.95
CA ASN A 230 6.46 2.87 -17.02
C ASN A 230 5.73 3.06 -18.35
N PRO A 231 6.29 3.82 -19.31
CA PRO A 231 5.62 4.09 -20.58
C PRO A 231 5.27 2.82 -21.35
N ARG A 232 6.11 1.78 -21.29
CA ARG A 232 5.85 0.51 -21.99
C ARG A 232 4.53 -0.11 -21.53
N ASN A 233 4.25 -0.11 -20.24
CA ASN A 233 3.03 -0.71 -19.67
C ASN A 233 1.77 0.00 -20.15
N VAL A 234 1.76 1.34 -20.10
CA VAL A 234 0.58 2.13 -20.46
C VAL A 234 0.36 2.16 -21.98
N ILE A 235 1.45 2.28 -22.74
CA ILE A 235 1.39 2.23 -24.21
C ILE A 235 0.93 0.85 -24.68
N ALA A 236 1.37 -0.23 -24.05
CA ALA A 236 0.86 -1.58 -24.36
C ALA A 236 -0.66 -1.67 -24.15
N ALA A 237 -1.20 -1.08 -23.08
CA ALA A 237 -2.64 -1.02 -22.86
C ALA A 237 -3.37 -0.21 -23.96
N GLY A 238 -2.81 0.94 -24.35
CA GLY A 238 -3.35 1.77 -25.42
C GLY A 238 -3.33 1.09 -26.79
N LEU A 239 -2.25 0.35 -27.08
CA LEU A 239 -2.13 -0.42 -28.31
C LEU A 239 -3.11 -1.60 -28.34
N LEU A 240 -3.29 -2.30 -27.22
CA LEU A 240 -4.30 -3.35 -27.10
C LEU A 240 -5.71 -2.77 -27.32
N ALA A 241 -6.01 -1.62 -26.71
CA ALA A 241 -7.28 -0.92 -26.91
C ALA A 241 -7.48 -0.56 -28.39
N ARG A 242 -6.47 0.00 -29.05
CA ARG A 242 -6.51 0.29 -30.49
C ARG A 242 -6.77 -0.96 -31.33
N ASN A 243 -6.11 -2.07 -31.04
CA ASN A 243 -6.30 -3.32 -31.77
C ASN A 243 -7.72 -3.88 -31.55
N ALA A 244 -8.23 -3.79 -30.33
CA ALA A 244 -9.61 -4.17 -30.01
C ALA A 244 -10.64 -3.29 -30.73
N ASN A 245 -10.47 -1.96 -30.70
CA ASN A 245 -11.37 -1.01 -31.37
C ASN A 245 -11.44 -1.24 -32.89
N LYS A 246 -10.31 -1.53 -33.52
CA LYS A 246 -10.28 -1.85 -34.95
C LYS A 246 -11.13 -3.07 -35.31
N LEU A 247 -11.34 -3.98 -34.36
CA LEU A 247 -12.16 -5.17 -34.50
C LEU A 247 -13.59 -4.97 -33.99
N GLY A 248 -13.95 -3.75 -33.53
CA GLY A 248 -15.26 -3.44 -33.01
C GLY A 248 -15.53 -4.05 -31.63
N LEU A 249 -14.51 -4.47 -30.89
CA LEU A 249 -14.67 -4.95 -29.53
C LEU A 249 -15.01 -3.81 -28.59
N ILE A 250 -15.88 -4.07 -27.63
CA ILE A 250 -16.31 -3.11 -26.60
C ILE A 250 -16.18 -3.71 -25.21
N ARG A 251 -16.03 -2.87 -24.20
CA ARG A 251 -16.15 -3.33 -22.81
C ARG A 251 -17.58 -3.77 -22.49
N LYS A 252 -17.74 -4.66 -21.54
CA LYS A 252 -19.08 -5.06 -21.07
C LYS A 252 -19.76 -3.91 -20.34
N PRO A 253 -21.09 -3.77 -20.46
CA PRO A 253 -21.83 -2.60 -19.94
C PRO A 253 -21.76 -2.46 -18.41
N TRP A 254 -21.58 -3.53 -17.67
CA TRP A 254 -21.46 -3.51 -16.21
C TRP A 254 -20.04 -3.14 -15.71
N VAL A 255 -19.06 -3.05 -16.59
CA VAL A 255 -17.67 -2.73 -16.21
C VAL A 255 -17.48 -1.24 -16.07
N LYS A 256 -17.15 -0.76 -14.90
CA LYS A 256 -16.66 0.61 -14.67
C LYS A 256 -15.17 0.63 -14.95
N SER A 257 -14.76 1.22 -16.09
CA SER A 257 -13.36 1.39 -16.44
C SER A 257 -12.85 2.78 -16.11
N SER A 258 -11.55 2.90 -15.81
CA SER A 258 -10.91 4.17 -15.53
C SER A 258 -9.41 4.14 -15.80
N LEU A 259 -8.83 5.30 -16.11
CA LEU A 259 -7.40 5.55 -16.19
C LEU A 259 -7.05 6.65 -15.18
N ALA A 260 -6.11 6.37 -14.26
CA ALA A 260 -5.61 7.35 -13.30
C ALA A 260 -4.07 7.30 -13.29
N PRO A 261 -3.42 8.08 -14.18
CA PRO A 261 -1.97 8.14 -14.24
C PRO A 261 -1.35 8.83 -13.02
N GLY A 262 -0.12 8.45 -12.67
CA GLY A 262 0.65 9.11 -11.61
C GLY A 262 1.18 10.50 -11.99
N SER A 263 1.21 10.85 -13.28
CA SER A 263 1.74 12.13 -13.76
C SER A 263 0.97 12.63 -14.98
N LYS A 264 0.87 13.96 -15.10
CA LYS A 264 0.32 14.63 -16.30
C LYS A 264 1.14 14.34 -17.56
N THR A 265 2.42 13.99 -17.45
CA THR A 265 3.26 13.61 -18.60
C THR A 265 2.71 12.37 -19.30
N VAL A 266 2.09 11.44 -18.57
CA VAL A 266 1.45 10.26 -19.14
C VAL A 266 0.32 10.65 -20.10
N ALA A 267 -0.51 11.59 -19.71
CA ALA A 267 -1.57 12.11 -20.60
C ALA A 267 -1.00 12.75 -21.86
N LEU A 268 0.11 13.49 -21.74
CA LEU A 268 0.75 14.15 -22.87
C LEU A 268 1.30 13.16 -23.90
N TYR A 269 2.03 12.12 -23.45
CA TYR A 269 2.60 11.18 -24.41
C TYR A 269 1.55 10.21 -24.98
N LEU A 270 0.49 9.86 -24.24
CA LEU A 270 -0.62 9.10 -24.82
C LEU A 270 -1.34 9.88 -25.92
N LYS A 271 -1.58 11.18 -25.67
CA LYS A 271 -2.19 12.09 -26.65
C LYS A 271 -1.31 12.30 -27.89
N GLU A 272 0.01 12.35 -27.73
CA GLU A 272 0.96 12.52 -28.84
C GLU A 272 0.79 11.47 -29.92
N VAL A 273 0.40 10.25 -29.53
CA VAL A 273 0.23 9.10 -30.45
C VAL A 273 -1.24 8.64 -30.57
N GLY A 274 -2.18 9.41 -30.02
CA GLY A 274 -3.63 9.18 -30.14
C GLY A 274 -4.14 7.96 -29.35
N LEU A 275 -3.38 7.46 -28.38
CA LEU A 275 -3.78 6.29 -27.59
C LEU A 275 -4.73 6.64 -26.44
N ASP A 276 -4.79 7.91 -26.03
CA ASP A 276 -5.78 8.42 -25.08
C ASP A 276 -7.21 8.21 -25.59
N ALA A 277 -7.48 8.57 -26.86
CA ALA A 277 -8.77 8.36 -27.50
C ALA A 277 -9.14 6.88 -27.64
N GLU A 278 -8.17 6.03 -27.95
CA GLU A 278 -8.39 4.58 -28.05
C GLU A 278 -8.76 3.95 -26.70
N LEU A 279 -8.11 4.39 -25.62
CA LEU A 279 -8.45 3.97 -24.27
C LEU A 279 -9.83 4.51 -23.84
N GLU A 280 -10.13 5.77 -24.14
CA GLU A 280 -11.41 6.39 -23.81
C GLU A 280 -12.59 5.70 -24.51
N GLN A 281 -12.42 5.23 -25.74
CA GLN A 281 -13.43 4.46 -26.47
C GLN A 281 -13.85 3.18 -25.73
N LEU A 282 -12.93 2.56 -24.97
CA LEU A 282 -13.22 1.43 -24.08
C LEU A 282 -13.57 1.86 -22.65
N GLY A 283 -13.81 3.15 -22.42
CA GLY A 283 -14.21 3.74 -21.13
C GLY A 283 -13.06 4.00 -20.17
N PHE A 284 -11.80 3.87 -20.60
CA PHE A 284 -10.62 4.20 -19.81
C PHE A 284 -10.24 5.68 -19.94
N GLY A 285 -11.19 6.57 -19.70
CA GLY A 285 -10.93 8.02 -19.62
C GLY A 285 -10.10 8.35 -18.38
N ILE A 286 -9.33 9.45 -18.45
CA ILE A 286 -8.55 9.94 -17.32
C ILE A 286 -9.48 10.57 -16.28
N VAL A 287 -9.57 9.98 -15.09
CA VAL A 287 -10.43 10.44 -14.01
C VAL A 287 -9.69 11.28 -12.97
N ALA A 288 -8.38 11.07 -12.81
CA ALA A 288 -7.52 11.84 -11.91
C ALA A 288 -6.05 11.52 -12.18
N PHE A 289 -5.15 12.31 -11.59
CA PHE A 289 -3.71 12.02 -11.53
C PHE A 289 -3.33 11.61 -10.11
N ALA A 290 -3.71 10.39 -9.72
CA ALA A 290 -3.55 9.90 -8.35
C ALA A 290 -3.75 8.37 -8.27
N CYS A 291 -3.42 7.80 -7.11
CA CYS A 291 -3.76 6.42 -6.75
C CYS A 291 -5.25 6.31 -6.36
N THR A 292 -6.17 6.40 -7.31
CA THR A 292 -7.63 6.39 -7.07
C THR A 292 -8.13 5.01 -6.68
N THR A 293 -8.38 4.12 -7.63
CA THR A 293 -8.93 2.78 -7.41
C THR A 293 -8.08 1.93 -6.49
N CYS A 294 -6.74 1.97 -6.62
CA CYS A 294 -5.84 1.23 -5.72
C CYS A 294 -5.97 1.62 -4.24
N ASN A 295 -6.56 2.76 -3.94
CA ASN A 295 -6.84 3.25 -2.58
C ASN A 295 -8.33 3.25 -2.22
N GLY A 296 -9.16 2.53 -2.98
CA GLY A 296 -10.60 2.40 -2.72
C GLY A 296 -11.44 3.61 -3.12
N MET A 297 -10.93 4.48 -3.99
CA MET A 297 -11.61 5.69 -4.46
C MET A 297 -12.09 5.55 -5.91
N SER A 298 -12.75 4.43 -6.21
CA SER A 298 -13.33 4.18 -7.55
C SER A 298 -14.63 4.95 -7.80
N GLY A 299 -15.18 5.58 -6.77
CA GLY A 299 -16.51 6.19 -6.80
C GLY A 299 -17.65 5.16 -6.82
N ALA A 300 -18.89 5.64 -6.78
CA ALA A 300 -20.08 4.79 -6.78
C ALA A 300 -20.21 3.98 -8.07
N LEU A 301 -20.79 2.81 -7.98
CA LEU A 301 -21.25 2.02 -9.13
C LEU A 301 -22.56 2.60 -9.68
N ASP A 302 -22.92 2.19 -10.90
CA ASP A 302 -24.26 2.42 -11.41
C ASP A 302 -25.28 1.77 -10.46
N PRO A 303 -26.36 2.48 -10.05
CA PRO A 303 -27.31 1.96 -9.07
C PRO A 303 -27.97 0.62 -9.49
N VAL A 304 -28.21 0.41 -10.79
CA VAL A 304 -28.78 -0.84 -11.30
C VAL A 304 -27.80 -2.00 -11.13
N ILE A 305 -26.52 -1.75 -11.45
CA ILE A 305 -25.44 -2.75 -11.29
C ILE A 305 -25.25 -3.05 -9.80
N GLN A 306 -25.20 -2.03 -8.96
CA GLN A 306 -25.07 -2.20 -7.52
C GLN A 306 -26.22 -3.05 -6.96
N GLN A 307 -27.46 -2.76 -7.35
CA GLN A 307 -28.62 -3.47 -6.88
C GLN A 307 -28.62 -4.94 -7.30
N GLU A 308 -28.23 -5.23 -8.56
CA GLU A 308 -28.10 -6.61 -9.04
C GLU A 308 -27.05 -7.41 -8.25
N ILE A 309 -25.92 -6.78 -7.88
CA ILE A 309 -24.90 -7.42 -7.04
C ILE A 309 -25.48 -7.81 -5.68
N ILE A 310 -26.26 -6.91 -5.08
CA ILE A 310 -26.88 -7.12 -3.76
C ILE A 310 -27.94 -8.23 -3.83
N ASP A 311 -28.88 -8.11 -4.76
CA ASP A 311 -30.03 -9.00 -4.87
C ASP A 311 -29.63 -10.46 -5.19
N ARG A 312 -28.58 -10.64 -5.96
CA ARG A 312 -28.10 -11.96 -6.38
C ARG A 312 -26.89 -12.43 -5.59
N ASP A 313 -26.42 -11.67 -4.61
CA ASP A 313 -25.21 -11.94 -3.84
C ASP A 313 -24.00 -12.30 -4.74
N LEU A 314 -23.87 -11.61 -5.87
CA LEU A 314 -22.87 -11.91 -6.90
C LEU A 314 -21.44 -11.86 -6.35
N TYR A 315 -20.60 -12.76 -6.83
CA TYR A 315 -19.17 -12.76 -6.54
C TYR A 315 -18.44 -11.78 -7.46
N ALA A 316 -18.76 -10.50 -7.28
CA ALA A 316 -18.24 -9.41 -8.11
C ALA A 316 -16.73 -9.20 -7.92
N THR A 317 -16.04 -8.86 -9.00
CA THR A 317 -14.58 -8.80 -9.09
C THR A 317 -14.09 -7.43 -9.52
N ALA A 318 -12.96 -6.99 -8.95
CA ALA A 318 -12.16 -5.87 -9.48
C ALA A 318 -10.88 -6.41 -10.14
N VAL A 319 -10.50 -5.87 -11.28
CA VAL A 319 -9.20 -6.11 -11.93
C VAL A 319 -8.51 -4.77 -12.12
N LEU A 320 -7.31 -4.62 -11.57
CA LEU A 320 -6.61 -3.33 -11.59
C LEU A 320 -5.11 -3.48 -11.74
N SER A 321 -4.48 -2.51 -12.39
CA SER A 321 -3.02 -2.43 -12.46
C SER A 321 -2.42 -1.69 -11.26
N GLY A 322 -2.90 -2.01 -10.06
CA GLY A 322 -2.46 -1.43 -8.80
C GLY A 322 -1.34 -2.24 -8.12
N ASN A 323 -1.08 -1.90 -6.85
CA ASN A 323 -0.09 -2.57 -6.00
C ASN A 323 -0.74 -3.49 -4.98
N ARG A 324 -1.96 -3.19 -4.54
CA ARG A 324 -2.64 -3.81 -3.41
C ARG A 324 -4.08 -4.14 -3.75
N ASN A 325 -4.47 -5.34 -3.40
CA ASN A 325 -5.81 -5.88 -3.61
C ASN A 325 -6.37 -6.55 -2.34
N PHE A 326 -5.98 -6.04 -1.18
CA PHE A 326 -6.42 -6.60 0.10
C PHE A 326 -7.94 -6.58 0.23
N ASP A 327 -8.45 -7.50 1.05
CA ASP A 327 -9.89 -7.65 1.28
C ASP A 327 -10.53 -6.34 1.76
N GLY A 328 -11.63 -5.96 1.09
CA GLY A 328 -12.38 -4.75 1.38
C GLY A 328 -11.70 -3.44 0.95
N ARG A 329 -10.50 -3.48 0.33
CA ARG A 329 -9.75 -2.28 -0.03
C ARG A 329 -10.29 -1.55 -1.26
N ILE A 330 -10.64 -2.28 -2.32
CA ILE A 330 -10.85 -1.69 -3.65
C ILE A 330 -12.24 -1.07 -3.77
N HIS A 331 -13.27 -1.82 -3.41
CA HIS A 331 -14.64 -1.34 -3.41
C HIS A 331 -15.52 -2.20 -2.48
N PRO A 332 -16.50 -1.61 -1.76
CA PRO A 332 -17.35 -2.37 -0.83
C PRO A 332 -18.09 -3.55 -1.48
N TYR A 333 -18.49 -3.41 -2.74
CA TYR A 333 -19.23 -4.44 -3.47
C TYR A 333 -18.34 -5.41 -4.26
N ALA A 334 -17.02 -5.21 -4.32
CA ALA A 334 -16.09 -6.18 -4.89
C ALA A 334 -15.71 -7.20 -3.83
N LYS A 335 -16.14 -8.46 -4.01
CA LYS A 335 -15.80 -9.54 -3.09
C LYS A 335 -14.38 -10.06 -3.24
N GLN A 336 -13.76 -9.78 -4.38
CA GLN A 336 -12.38 -10.14 -4.70
C GLN A 336 -11.75 -9.11 -5.63
N ALA A 337 -10.41 -9.05 -5.64
CA ALA A 337 -9.68 -8.17 -6.51
C ALA A 337 -8.39 -8.84 -7.01
N PHE A 338 -8.05 -8.59 -8.27
CA PHE A 338 -6.84 -9.10 -8.91
C PHE A 338 -5.97 -7.97 -9.41
N LEU A 339 -4.67 -8.05 -9.13
CA LEU A 339 -3.66 -7.20 -9.74
C LEU A 339 -3.25 -7.80 -11.08
N ALA A 340 -3.18 -6.99 -12.11
CA ALA A 340 -2.82 -7.40 -13.46
C ALA A 340 -2.09 -6.28 -14.20
N SER A 341 -1.39 -6.62 -15.27
CA SER A 341 -0.78 -5.62 -16.15
C SER A 341 -1.84 -4.73 -16.82
N PRO A 342 -1.52 -3.45 -17.14
CA PRO A 342 -2.46 -2.56 -17.80
C PRO A 342 -3.13 -3.16 -19.07
N PRO A 343 -2.44 -3.84 -19.98
CA PRO A 343 -3.12 -4.47 -21.12
C PRO A 343 -4.07 -5.61 -20.70
N LEU A 344 -3.74 -6.40 -19.65
CA LEU A 344 -4.67 -7.40 -19.13
C LEU A 344 -5.92 -6.76 -18.51
N VAL A 345 -5.80 -5.61 -17.84
CA VAL A 345 -6.95 -4.87 -17.33
C VAL A 345 -7.92 -4.50 -18.44
N VAL A 346 -7.40 -4.02 -19.58
CA VAL A 346 -8.23 -3.71 -20.77
C VAL A 346 -8.89 -4.99 -21.30
N ALA A 347 -8.15 -6.08 -21.39
CA ALA A 347 -8.68 -7.37 -21.87
C ALA A 347 -9.81 -7.89 -20.97
N TYR A 348 -9.69 -7.78 -19.65
CA TYR A 348 -10.75 -8.18 -18.73
C TYR A 348 -11.97 -7.25 -18.73
N ALA A 349 -11.81 -5.98 -19.09
CA ALA A 349 -12.96 -5.10 -19.34
C ALA A 349 -13.80 -5.57 -20.54
N ILE A 350 -13.14 -6.10 -21.57
CA ILE A 350 -13.81 -6.67 -22.75
C ILE A 350 -14.42 -8.03 -22.40
N ALA A 351 -13.69 -8.90 -21.69
CA ALA A 351 -14.17 -10.23 -21.27
C ALA A 351 -15.35 -10.14 -20.28
N GLY A 352 -15.30 -9.18 -19.33
CA GLY A 352 -16.38 -8.86 -18.41
C GLY A 352 -16.54 -9.79 -17.20
N THR A 353 -15.79 -10.86 -17.11
CA THR A 353 -15.79 -11.79 -15.97
C THR A 353 -14.42 -12.41 -15.74
N ILE A 354 -14.08 -12.64 -14.48
CA ILE A 354 -12.86 -13.38 -14.11
C ILE A 354 -12.96 -14.88 -14.42
N ARG A 355 -14.17 -15.39 -14.69
CA ARG A 355 -14.40 -16.78 -15.09
C ARG A 355 -13.95 -17.06 -16.52
N PHE A 356 -13.71 -16.03 -17.30
CA PHE A 356 -13.17 -16.13 -18.66
C PHE A 356 -11.72 -16.65 -18.63
N ASP A 357 -11.42 -17.73 -19.36
CA ASP A 357 -10.03 -18.17 -19.53
C ASP A 357 -9.35 -17.26 -20.55
N ILE A 358 -8.63 -16.27 -20.04
CA ILE A 358 -8.07 -15.18 -20.84
C ILE A 358 -7.09 -15.66 -21.90
N GLU A 359 -6.49 -16.84 -21.73
CA GLU A 359 -5.55 -17.41 -22.69
C GLU A 359 -6.23 -18.24 -23.81
N LYS A 360 -7.44 -18.78 -23.51
CA LYS A 360 -8.06 -19.76 -24.41
C LYS A 360 -9.40 -19.35 -24.97
N ASP A 361 -10.20 -18.62 -24.21
CA ASP A 361 -11.56 -18.30 -24.59
C ASP A 361 -11.61 -17.27 -25.73
N VAL A 362 -12.70 -17.30 -26.49
CA VAL A 362 -12.95 -16.41 -27.61
C VAL A 362 -13.55 -15.10 -27.09
N LEU A 363 -12.86 -13.98 -27.25
CA LEU A 363 -13.34 -12.65 -26.87
C LEU A 363 -14.52 -12.19 -27.71
N ALA A 364 -14.48 -12.49 -29.01
CA ALA A 364 -15.54 -12.18 -29.96
C ALA A 364 -15.35 -12.99 -31.26
N VAL A 365 -16.40 -13.02 -32.06
CA VAL A 365 -16.33 -13.50 -33.45
C VAL A 365 -16.58 -12.30 -34.39
N VAL A 366 -15.58 -11.95 -35.19
CA VAL A 366 -15.61 -10.82 -36.14
C VAL A 366 -15.44 -11.36 -37.54
N ASP A 367 -16.41 -11.10 -38.41
CA ASP A 367 -16.42 -11.61 -39.79
C ASP A 367 -16.18 -13.14 -39.93
N GLY A 368 -16.74 -13.91 -38.98
CA GLY A 368 -16.60 -15.35 -38.89
C GLY A 368 -15.26 -15.86 -38.36
N LYS A 369 -14.36 -14.96 -37.95
CA LYS A 369 -13.07 -15.29 -37.31
C LYS A 369 -13.16 -15.14 -35.80
N GLU A 370 -12.74 -16.16 -35.07
CA GLU A 370 -12.57 -16.11 -33.63
C GLU A 370 -11.41 -15.19 -33.25
N ILE A 371 -11.68 -14.23 -32.38
CA ILE A 371 -10.70 -13.28 -31.82
C ILE A 371 -10.40 -13.69 -30.38
N ARG A 372 -9.13 -13.89 -30.09
CA ARG A 372 -8.61 -14.24 -28.76
C ARG A 372 -7.62 -13.17 -28.28
N LEU A 373 -7.20 -13.22 -27.04
CA LEU A 373 -6.23 -12.28 -26.46
C LEU A 373 -4.98 -12.09 -27.36
N LYS A 374 -4.42 -13.18 -27.86
CA LYS A 374 -3.22 -13.17 -28.72
C LYS A 374 -3.39 -12.35 -30.00
N ASP A 375 -4.62 -12.22 -30.52
CA ASP A 375 -4.91 -11.50 -31.75
C ASP A 375 -4.95 -9.99 -31.59
N ILE A 376 -5.07 -9.50 -30.34
CA ILE A 376 -5.10 -8.08 -30.00
C ILE A 376 -3.90 -7.64 -29.16
N TRP A 377 -3.08 -8.58 -28.66
CA TRP A 377 -1.89 -8.27 -27.87
C TRP A 377 -0.81 -7.61 -28.75
N PRO A 378 -0.28 -6.42 -28.38
CA PRO A 378 0.76 -5.77 -29.18
C PRO A 378 2.10 -6.50 -29.07
N SER A 379 2.93 -6.44 -30.10
CA SER A 379 4.30 -6.96 -30.03
C SER A 379 5.24 -6.00 -29.30
N ASP A 380 6.34 -6.52 -28.76
CA ASP A 380 7.34 -5.70 -28.06
C ASP A 380 7.97 -4.66 -28.99
N GLU A 381 8.20 -5.01 -30.27
CA GLU A 381 8.73 -4.09 -31.27
C GLU A 381 7.75 -2.95 -31.57
N GLU A 382 6.45 -3.22 -31.60
CA GLU A 382 5.41 -2.20 -31.76
C GLU A 382 5.38 -1.27 -30.54
N ILE A 383 5.44 -1.84 -29.32
CA ILE A 383 5.46 -1.07 -28.08
C ILE A 383 6.69 -0.15 -28.06
N ASP A 384 7.87 -0.67 -28.32
CA ASP A 384 9.13 0.10 -28.31
C ASP A 384 9.14 1.23 -29.35
N ALA A 385 8.65 0.96 -30.56
CA ALA A 385 8.53 1.97 -31.60
C ALA A 385 7.61 3.13 -31.18
N VAL A 386 6.46 2.79 -30.55
CA VAL A 386 5.50 3.81 -30.10
C VAL A 386 6.03 4.55 -28.87
N VAL A 387 6.68 3.91 -27.91
CA VAL A 387 7.34 4.56 -26.77
C VAL A 387 8.33 5.62 -27.25
N LYS A 388 9.18 5.26 -28.22
CA LYS A 388 10.17 6.17 -28.80
C LYS A 388 9.53 7.37 -29.50
N ALA A 389 8.40 7.19 -30.13
CA ALA A 389 7.67 8.26 -30.81
C ALA A 389 6.89 9.15 -29.82
N ALA A 390 6.36 8.57 -28.75
CA ALA A 390 5.43 9.22 -27.84
C ALA A 390 6.13 10.05 -26.75
N VAL A 391 7.20 9.51 -26.14
CA VAL A 391 7.81 10.08 -24.93
C VAL A 391 8.92 11.06 -25.33
N LYS A 392 8.78 12.32 -24.91
CA LYS A 392 9.70 13.43 -25.26
C LYS A 392 10.11 14.25 -24.05
N PRO A 393 11.36 14.72 -23.96
CA PRO A 393 11.85 15.55 -22.84
C PRO A 393 11.02 16.81 -22.60
N GLU A 394 10.49 17.41 -23.66
CA GLU A 394 9.69 18.64 -23.60
C GLU A 394 8.42 18.46 -22.78
N GLN A 395 7.80 17.27 -22.81
CA GLN A 395 6.59 16.96 -22.04
C GLN A 395 6.89 17.00 -20.53
N PHE A 396 8.05 16.52 -20.11
CA PHE A 396 8.48 16.57 -18.71
C PHE A 396 8.80 18.00 -18.28
N ARG A 397 9.53 18.76 -19.10
CA ARG A 397 9.80 20.19 -18.83
C ARG A 397 8.51 21.00 -18.74
N GLN A 398 7.56 20.76 -19.63
CA GLN A 398 6.25 21.44 -19.61
C GLN A 398 5.48 21.19 -18.30
N VAL A 399 5.57 20.01 -17.73
CA VAL A 399 4.84 19.65 -16.49
C VAL A 399 5.60 20.10 -15.25
N TYR A 400 6.92 19.82 -15.18
CA TYR A 400 7.66 19.94 -13.92
C TYR A 400 8.35 21.28 -13.71
N ILE A 401 8.80 21.98 -14.75
CA ILE A 401 9.42 23.31 -14.57
C ILE A 401 8.46 24.30 -13.89
N PRO A 402 7.18 24.43 -14.31
CA PRO A 402 6.25 25.30 -13.62
C PRO A 402 5.91 24.84 -12.19
N MET A 403 5.95 23.54 -11.94
CA MET A 403 5.63 22.98 -10.62
C MET A 403 6.69 23.37 -9.57
N PHE A 404 7.94 23.44 -9.98
CA PHE A 404 9.09 23.81 -9.11
C PHE A 404 9.50 25.27 -9.21
N ALA A 405 8.83 26.06 -10.06
CA ALA A 405 9.08 27.50 -10.11
C ALA A 405 8.72 28.13 -8.75
N ILE A 406 9.64 28.89 -8.18
CA ILE A 406 9.39 29.63 -6.95
C ILE A 406 8.31 30.68 -7.27
N GLN A 407 7.14 30.50 -6.69
CA GLN A 407 6.11 31.55 -6.70
C GLN A 407 6.41 32.52 -5.56
N GLU A 408 6.50 33.82 -5.87
CA GLU A 408 6.52 34.84 -4.81
C GLU A 408 5.24 34.67 -3.98
N ASP A 409 5.38 34.55 -2.67
CA ASP A 409 4.27 34.46 -1.75
C ASP A 409 3.55 35.83 -1.70
N THR A 410 2.60 35.99 -2.60
CA THR A 410 1.72 37.17 -2.66
C THR A 410 0.42 36.96 -1.87
N GLY A 411 0.31 35.83 -1.17
CA GLY A 411 -0.85 35.49 -0.37
C GLY A 411 -0.99 36.37 0.89
N PRO A 412 -2.19 36.45 1.48
CA PRO A 412 -2.36 37.12 2.77
C PRO A 412 -1.51 36.40 3.82
N LYS A 413 -0.89 37.18 4.73
CA LYS A 413 -0.15 36.60 5.86
C LYS A 413 -1.10 35.68 6.63
N VAL A 414 -0.78 34.40 6.64
CA VAL A 414 -1.53 33.39 7.37
C VAL A 414 -1.20 33.52 8.85
N ASP A 415 -2.21 33.54 9.72
CA ASP A 415 -2.02 33.46 11.17
C ASP A 415 -1.28 32.13 11.47
N PRO A 416 -0.19 32.14 12.26
CA PRO A 416 0.48 30.92 12.67
C PRO A 416 -0.40 29.97 13.49
N LEU A 417 -1.50 30.46 14.05
CA LEU A 417 -2.47 29.66 14.77
C LEU A 417 -3.66 29.32 13.85
N TYR A 418 -3.95 28.04 13.71
CA TYR A 418 -5.10 27.58 12.93
C TYR A 418 -6.40 27.82 13.72
N ASP A 419 -7.41 28.37 13.04
CA ASP A 419 -8.75 28.57 13.60
C ASP A 419 -9.55 27.24 13.53
N TRP A 420 -9.47 26.45 14.62
CA TRP A 420 -10.13 25.16 14.72
C TRP A 420 -11.65 25.30 14.82
N ARG A 421 -12.37 24.60 13.92
CA ARG A 421 -13.84 24.57 13.91
C ARG A 421 -14.35 23.25 14.46
N GLU A 422 -15.03 23.30 15.61
CA GLU A 422 -15.53 22.09 16.29
C GLU A 422 -16.55 21.29 15.46
N MET A 423 -17.30 21.94 14.56
CA MET A 423 -18.29 21.29 13.72
C MET A 423 -17.74 20.79 12.38
N SER A 424 -16.44 20.94 12.11
CA SER A 424 -15.83 20.42 10.90
C SER A 424 -15.81 18.89 10.90
N THR A 425 -16.27 18.27 9.81
CA THR A 425 -16.11 16.84 9.54
C THR A 425 -14.91 16.55 8.64
N TYR A 426 -14.15 17.59 8.27
CA TYR A 426 -12.98 17.49 7.40
C TYR A 426 -11.67 17.59 8.17
N ILE A 427 -11.55 18.56 9.11
CA ILE A 427 -10.38 18.76 9.96
C ILE A 427 -10.80 19.26 11.34
N ARG A 428 -10.26 18.64 12.38
CA ARG A 428 -10.49 18.99 13.78
C ARG A 428 -9.18 19.05 14.55
N ARG A 429 -9.17 19.82 15.64
CA ARG A 429 -8.05 19.80 16.60
C ARG A 429 -7.84 18.36 17.10
N PRO A 430 -6.64 17.79 16.90
CA PRO A 430 -6.38 16.42 17.31
C PRO A 430 -6.30 16.30 18.83
N PRO A 431 -6.78 15.19 19.43
CA PRO A 431 -6.86 15.02 20.90
C PRO A 431 -5.56 14.54 21.53
N TYR A 432 -4.49 14.38 20.76
CA TYR A 432 -3.25 13.73 21.21
C TYR A 432 -2.49 14.50 22.29
N TRP A 433 -2.65 15.83 22.35
CA TRP A 433 -1.97 16.69 23.31
C TRP A 433 -2.55 16.58 24.73
N GLU A 434 -3.84 16.44 24.83
CA GLU A 434 -4.55 16.42 26.11
C GLU A 434 -4.35 15.11 26.86
N GLY A 435 -4.29 13.97 26.13
CA GLY A 435 -4.00 12.65 26.69
C GLY A 435 -2.53 12.46 27.10
N ALA A 436 -1.62 13.20 26.46
CA ALA A 436 -0.18 13.08 26.68
C ALA A 436 0.29 13.68 27.99
N LEU A 437 -0.43 14.68 28.49
CA LEU A 437 -0.10 15.38 29.73
C LEU A 437 -0.92 14.85 30.92
N ALA A 438 -1.85 13.93 30.71
CA ALA A 438 -2.94 13.64 31.64
C ALA A 438 -2.85 12.31 32.41
N GLY A 439 -1.69 11.66 32.57
CA GLY A 439 -1.63 10.60 33.56
C GLY A 439 -0.77 9.38 33.24
N GLU A 440 -0.58 8.55 34.27
CA GLU A 440 0.18 7.32 34.19
C GLU A 440 -0.48 6.31 33.23
N ARG A 441 0.30 5.83 32.29
CA ARG A 441 -0.05 4.72 31.41
C ARG A 441 0.22 3.40 32.13
N THR A 442 -0.64 2.43 31.95
CA THR A 442 -0.48 1.15 32.62
C THR A 442 -0.40 0.00 31.66
N LEU A 443 0.61 -0.85 31.86
CA LEU A 443 0.76 -2.14 31.17
C LEU A 443 0.26 -3.30 32.05
N LYS A 444 -0.70 -3.03 32.95
CA LYS A 444 -1.26 -4.01 33.89
C LYS A 444 -2.76 -4.16 33.70
N GLY A 445 -3.25 -5.36 33.86
CA GLY A 445 -4.67 -5.68 33.76
C GLY A 445 -5.28 -5.39 32.38
N MET A 446 -4.47 -5.39 31.34
CA MET A 446 -4.94 -5.15 29.97
C MET A 446 -5.88 -6.25 29.50
N ARG A 447 -7.00 -5.85 28.88
CA ARG A 447 -7.92 -6.79 28.23
C ARG A 447 -7.71 -6.83 26.72
N PRO A 448 -7.84 -7.99 26.07
CA PRO A 448 -7.75 -8.05 24.61
C PRO A 448 -8.95 -7.33 23.97
N LEU A 449 -8.66 -6.37 23.10
CA LEU A 449 -9.65 -5.81 22.18
C LEU A 449 -9.90 -6.76 20.99
N ALA A 450 -8.83 -7.41 20.53
CA ALA A 450 -8.86 -8.33 19.44
C ALA A 450 -7.74 -9.38 19.53
N VAL A 451 -8.06 -10.59 19.07
CA VAL A 451 -7.11 -11.67 18.78
C VAL A 451 -7.18 -11.91 17.28
N LEU A 452 -6.10 -11.63 16.58
CA LEU A 452 -6.10 -11.48 15.13
C LEU A 452 -5.24 -12.55 14.44
N PRO A 453 -5.66 -13.04 13.26
CA PRO A 453 -4.88 -13.98 12.46
C PRO A 453 -3.61 -13.34 11.87
N ASP A 454 -2.88 -14.12 11.07
CA ASP A 454 -1.73 -13.65 10.30
C ASP A 454 -2.16 -12.71 9.16
N ASN A 455 -1.23 -11.92 8.65
CA ASN A 455 -1.42 -11.04 7.49
C ASN A 455 -2.49 -9.95 7.69
N ILE A 456 -2.60 -9.41 8.89
CA ILE A 456 -3.45 -8.25 9.14
C ILE A 456 -2.84 -7.01 8.50
N THR A 457 -3.59 -6.38 7.61
CA THR A 457 -3.16 -5.21 6.87
C THR A 457 -3.63 -3.91 7.51
N THR A 458 -3.01 -2.79 7.14
CA THR A 458 -3.49 -1.46 7.56
C THR A 458 -4.91 -1.14 7.05
N ASP A 459 -5.40 -1.86 6.03
CA ASP A 459 -6.79 -1.78 5.57
C ASP A 459 -7.77 -2.49 6.51
N HIS A 460 -7.35 -3.55 7.21
CA HIS A 460 -8.11 -4.13 8.30
C HIS A 460 -8.15 -3.23 9.52
N LEU A 461 -7.01 -2.55 9.82
CA LEU A 461 -6.84 -1.70 11.01
C LEU A 461 -7.56 -0.35 10.85
N SER A 462 -7.48 0.26 9.67
CA SER A 462 -8.05 1.57 9.36
C SER A 462 -8.31 1.68 7.86
N PRO A 463 -9.48 1.30 7.35
CA PRO A 463 -9.82 1.39 5.93
C PRO A 463 -9.80 2.83 5.43
N SER A 464 -9.55 3.02 4.14
CA SER A 464 -9.57 4.35 3.47
C SER A 464 -10.65 4.49 2.41
N ASN A 465 -11.37 3.41 2.11
CA ASN A 465 -12.43 3.36 1.10
C ASN A 465 -13.70 4.12 1.50
N ALA A 466 -14.77 3.96 0.71
CA ALA A 466 -16.06 4.62 0.93
C ALA A 466 -16.65 4.33 2.32
N ILE A 467 -17.24 5.37 2.93
CA ILE A 467 -17.95 5.25 4.20
C ILE A 467 -19.39 4.82 3.91
N MET A 468 -19.81 3.71 4.48
CA MET A 468 -21.17 3.19 4.33
C MET A 468 -22.08 3.77 5.40
N LEU A 469 -23.35 3.99 5.06
CA LEU A 469 -24.36 4.59 5.93
C LEU A 469 -24.56 3.80 7.24
N ASP A 470 -24.51 2.47 7.18
CA ASP A 470 -24.66 1.54 8.29
C ASP A 470 -23.37 1.32 9.12
N SER A 471 -22.29 2.03 8.77
CA SER A 471 -21.05 2.03 9.56
C SER A 471 -21.12 3.02 10.71
N ALA A 472 -20.32 2.80 11.77
CA ALA A 472 -20.22 3.75 12.89
C ALA A 472 -19.81 5.16 12.45
N ALA A 473 -18.96 5.29 11.43
CA ALA A 473 -18.58 6.57 10.86
C ALA A 473 -19.72 7.19 10.04
N GLY A 474 -20.46 6.40 9.26
CA GLY A 474 -21.62 6.88 8.50
C GLY A 474 -22.73 7.37 9.41
N GLU A 475 -23.07 6.63 10.47
CA GLU A 475 -24.01 7.07 11.49
C GLU A 475 -23.60 8.38 12.16
N TYR A 476 -22.28 8.55 12.41
CA TYR A 476 -21.74 9.79 12.97
C TYR A 476 -21.87 10.95 11.98
N LEU A 477 -21.50 10.79 10.71
CA LEU A 477 -21.59 11.82 9.69
C LEU A 477 -23.03 12.23 9.43
N ALA A 478 -23.98 11.28 9.41
CA ALA A 478 -25.40 11.55 9.32
C ALA A 478 -25.91 12.40 10.49
N LYS A 479 -25.46 12.10 11.72
CA LYS A 479 -25.77 12.93 12.91
C LYS A 479 -25.17 14.34 12.82
N MET A 480 -24.05 14.51 12.12
CA MET A 480 -23.45 15.82 11.83
C MET A 480 -24.18 16.58 10.71
N GLY A 481 -25.19 15.97 10.09
CA GLY A 481 -26.02 16.57 9.06
C GLY A 481 -25.49 16.43 7.63
N LEU A 482 -24.50 15.56 7.39
CA LEU A 482 -24.06 15.26 6.03
C LEU A 482 -25.05 14.28 5.37
N PRO A 483 -25.47 14.53 4.11
CA PRO A 483 -26.18 13.54 3.31
C PRO A 483 -25.23 12.40 2.89
N GLU A 484 -25.78 11.21 2.61
CA GLU A 484 -25.00 10.02 2.28
C GLU A 484 -24.08 10.22 1.07
N GLU A 485 -24.54 10.94 0.06
CA GLU A 485 -23.76 11.26 -1.15
C GLU A 485 -22.49 12.07 -0.86
N ASP A 486 -22.41 12.75 0.27
CA ASP A 486 -21.27 13.58 0.69
C ASP A 486 -20.34 12.84 1.69
N PHE A 487 -20.64 11.60 2.08
CA PHE A 487 -19.79 10.82 3.00
C PHE A 487 -18.41 10.54 2.42
N ASN A 488 -18.31 10.42 1.10
CA ASN A 488 -17.05 10.13 0.43
C ASN A 488 -16.32 8.90 1.03
N SER A 489 -15.11 9.09 1.49
CA SER A 489 -14.27 8.00 2.01
C SER A 489 -13.63 8.36 3.34
N TYR A 490 -13.17 7.33 4.07
CA TYR A 490 -12.36 7.52 5.28
C TYR A 490 -11.09 8.35 4.99
N ALA A 491 -10.50 8.20 3.80
CA ALA A 491 -9.35 9.01 3.41
C ALA A 491 -9.66 10.50 3.34
N THR A 492 -10.89 10.90 2.96
CA THR A 492 -11.34 12.29 2.92
C THR A 492 -11.48 12.89 4.32
N HIS A 493 -11.95 12.10 5.29
CA HIS A 493 -12.24 12.53 6.66
C HIS A 493 -11.14 12.22 7.68
N ARG A 494 -9.94 11.83 7.23
CA ARG A 494 -8.83 11.49 8.14
C ARG A 494 -8.32 12.65 9.01
N GLY A 495 -8.66 13.88 8.69
CA GLY A 495 -8.41 15.06 9.51
C GLY A 495 -9.46 15.30 10.59
N ASP A 496 -10.60 14.63 10.53
CA ASP A 496 -11.60 14.58 11.60
C ASP A 496 -11.38 13.32 12.45
N HIS A 497 -10.76 13.47 13.61
CA HIS A 497 -10.45 12.33 14.48
C HIS A 497 -11.71 11.58 14.94
N LEU A 498 -12.87 12.21 15.02
CA LEU A 498 -14.11 11.56 15.41
C LEU A 498 -14.63 10.59 14.32
N THR A 499 -14.45 10.93 13.05
CA THR A 499 -14.71 10.00 11.95
C THR A 499 -13.61 8.93 11.87
N ALA A 500 -12.36 9.34 11.92
CA ALA A 500 -11.22 8.43 11.70
C ALA A 500 -11.04 7.39 12.83
N GLN A 501 -11.32 7.71 14.09
CA GLN A 501 -11.29 6.71 15.16
C GLN A 501 -12.39 5.64 15.01
N ARG A 502 -13.52 5.98 14.38
CA ARG A 502 -14.59 5.02 14.07
C ARG A 502 -14.23 4.07 12.92
N ALA A 503 -13.16 4.39 12.18
CA ALA A 503 -12.57 3.48 11.20
C ALA A 503 -11.71 2.37 11.85
N THR A 504 -11.41 2.45 13.16
CA THR A 504 -10.58 1.46 13.85
C THR A 504 -11.24 0.09 13.79
N PHE A 505 -10.57 -0.84 13.08
CA PHE A 505 -11.08 -2.19 12.76
C PHE A 505 -12.47 -2.21 12.07
N ALA A 506 -12.84 -1.15 11.35
CA ALA A 506 -14.15 -1.06 10.71
C ALA A 506 -14.31 -1.91 9.44
N ASN A 507 -13.23 -2.56 9.00
CA ASN A 507 -13.30 -3.40 7.79
C ASN A 507 -14.23 -4.62 8.01
N PRO A 508 -15.28 -4.81 7.20
CA PRO A 508 -16.21 -5.92 7.33
C PRO A 508 -15.59 -7.28 7.02
N LYS A 509 -14.38 -7.33 6.46
CA LYS A 509 -13.64 -8.55 6.17
C LYS A 509 -12.75 -9.01 7.33
N LEU A 510 -12.72 -8.28 8.43
CA LEU A 510 -11.94 -8.62 9.61
C LEU A 510 -12.40 -9.96 10.20
N PHE A 511 -11.43 -10.74 10.69
CA PHE A 511 -11.66 -11.89 11.56
C PHE A 511 -11.05 -11.61 12.92
N ASN A 512 -11.90 -11.45 13.95
CA ASN A 512 -11.47 -11.39 15.33
C ASN A 512 -11.72 -12.77 15.97
N GLU A 513 -10.65 -13.52 16.26
CA GLU A 513 -10.73 -14.91 16.75
C GLU A 513 -11.48 -15.04 18.09
N MET A 514 -11.65 -13.91 18.83
CA MET A 514 -12.50 -13.85 20.04
C MET A 514 -14.00 -14.00 19.73
N VAL A 515 -14.42 -13.76 18.50
CA VAL A 515 -15.83 -13.76 18.10
C VAL A 515 -16.13 -15.01 17.28
N GLN A 516 -16.86 -15.94 17.89
CA GLN A 516 -17.19 -17.21 17.29
C GLN A 516 -18.69 -17.42 17.20
N GLU A 517 -19.15 -18.06 16.14
CA GLU A 517 -20.53 -18.47 15.92
C GLU A 517 -20.53 -19.90 15.35
N GLY A 518 -21.20 -20.82 16.05
CA GLY A 518 -21.23 -22.23 15.64
C GLY A 518 -19.85 -22.91 15.58
N GLY A 519 -18.90 -22.49 16.42
CA GLY A 519 -17.54 -23.03 16.48
C GLY A 519 -16.60 -22.52 15.37
N LYS A 520 -17.01 -21.49 14.61
CA LYS A 520 -16.21 -20.83 13.59
C LYS A 520 -16.05 -19.36 13.91
N VAL A 521 -14.91 -18.79 13.57
CA VAL A 521 -14.66 -17.35 13.71
C VAL A 521 -15.61 -16.60 12.76
N LYS A 522 -16.36 -15.65 13.31
CA LYS A 522 -17.30 -14.83 12.53
C LYS A 522 -16.58 -13.68 11.87
N GLN A 523 -16.79 -13.51 10.57
CA GLN A 523 -16.27 -12.37 9.84
C GLN A 523 -17.07 -11.11 10.13
N GLY A 524 -16.40 -9.98 10.28
CA GLY A 524 -17.01 -8.67 10.47
C GLY A 524 -16.20 -7.78 11.40
N SER A 525 -16.56 -6.51 11.44
CA SER A 525 -16.04 -5.52 12.40
C SER A 525 -16.68 -5.77 13.77
N LEU A 526 -16.31 -6.85 14.43
CA LEU A 526 -16.90 -7.34 15.68
C LEU A 526 -15.86 -7.48 16.77
N ALA A 527 -16.29 -7.26 18.01
CA ALA A 527 -15.51 -7.55 19.21
C ALA A 527 -16.38 -8.17 20.29
N ARG A 528 -15.73 -8.78 21.28
CA ARG A 528 -16.36 -9.33 22.47
C ARG A 528 -15.93 -8.54 23.70
N ILE A 529 -16.89 -7.93 24.39
CA ILE A 529 -16.64 -7.14 25.59
C ILE A 529 -16.49 -8.09 26.76
N GLU A 530 -15.35 -8.03 27.45
CA GLU A 530 -15.05 -8.83 28.63
C GLU A 530 -15.16 -7.98 29.91
N PRO A 531 -15.55 -8.56 31.05
CA PRO A 531 -15.79 -10.00 31.31
C PRO A 531 -17.19 -10.51 30.93
N GLU A 532 -18.07 -9.67 30.41
CA GLU A 532 -19.48 -10.04 30.16
C GLU A 532 -19.66 -11.02 28.98
N GLY A 533 -18.66 -11.19 28.14
CA GLY A 533 -18.72 -12.03 26.95
C GLY A 533 -19.68 -11.51 25.87
N LYS A 534 -20.06 -10.22 25.91
CA LYS A 534 -21.03 -9.61 24.99
C LYS A 534 -20.39 -9.31 23.63
N VAL A 535 -20.88 -9.88 22.56
CA VAL A 535 -20.47 -9.58 21.19
C VAL A 535 -21.20 -8.33 20.68
N THR A 536 -20.44 -7.37 20.14
CA THR A 536 -20.95 -6.12 19.57
C THR A 536 -20.16 -5.74 18.32
N ARG A 537 -20.59 -4.67 17.62
CA ARG A 537 -19.70 -4.03 16.65
C ARG A 537 -18.43 -3.54 17.37
N MET A 538 -17.32 -3.51 16.65
CA MET A 538 -16.02 -3.11 17.21
C MET A 538 -16.08 -1.71 17.86
N TRP A 539 -16.73 -0.74 17.20
CA TRP A 539 -16.81 0.61 17.71
C TRP A 539 -17.54 0.69 19.09
N GLU A 540 -18.63 -0.02 19.28
CA GLU A 540 -19.37 -0.05 20.55
C GLU A 540 -18.55 -0.70 21.67
N ALA A 541 -17.72 -1.69 21.34
CA ALA A 541 -16.79 -2.27 22.31
C ALA A 541 -15.72 -1.24 22.69
N ILE A 542 -15.18 -0.52 21.71
CA ILE A 542 -14.20 0.55 21.96
C ILE A 542 -14.80 1.63 22.86
N GLU A 543 -16.01 2.13 22.56
CA GLU A 543 -16.69 3.13 23.39
C GLU A 543 -16.88 2.63 24.83
N THR A 544 -17.32 1.38 25.00
CA THR A 544 -17.50 0.76 26.31
C THR A 544 -16.19 0.71 27.11
N TYR A 545 -15.09 0.31 26.47
CA TYR A 545 -13.79 0.25 27.14
C TYR A 545 -13.21 1.64 27.42
N MET A 546 -13.44 2.63 26.55
CA MET A 546 -13.05 4.02 26.80
C MET A 546 -13.78 4.59 28.03
N GLU A 547 -15.10 4.37 28.14
CA GLU A 547 -15.91 4.79 29.30
C GLU A 547 -15.40 4.15 30.61
N ARG A 548 -15.00 2.88 30.55
CA ARG A 548 -14.41 2.15 31.70
C ARG A 548 -12.98 2.54 31.99
N LYS A 549 -12.31 3.28 31.11
CA LYS A 549 -10.85 3.55 31.16
C LYS A 549 -10.04 2.24 31.27
N GLN A 550 -10.50 1.20 30.60
CA GLN A 550 -9.89 -0.11 30.60
C GLN A 550 -8.66 -0.12 29.68
N PRO A 551 -7.45 -0.43 30.20
CA PRO A 551 -6.29 -0.61 29.32
C PRO A 551 -6.46 -1.86 28.45
N LEU A 552 -6.07 -1.75 27.19
CA LEU A 552 -6.29 -2.77 26.19
C LEU A 552 -4.97 -3.29 25.60
N ILE A 553 -5.02 -4.53 25.12
CA ILE A 553 -3.97 -5.16 24.33
C ILE A 553 -4.56 -5.77 23.05
N ILE A 554 -3.75 -5.87 22.02
CA ILE A 554 -4.07 -6.65 20.81
C ILE A 554 -3.08 -7.80 20.74
N VAL A 555 -3.57 -9.00 20.45
CA VAL A 555 -2.76 -10.19 20.17
C VAL A 555 -2.91 -10.52 18.70
N ALA A 556 -1.81 -10.66 17.98
CA ALA A 556 -1.84 -10.87 16.53
C ALA A 556 -0.85 -11.94 16.07
N GLY A 557 -1.06 -12.43 14.85
CA GLY A 557 -0.18 -13.37 14.19
C GLY A 557 1.02 -12.72 13.48
N ALA A 558 1.51 -13.40 12.46
CA ALA A 558 2.64 -12.94 11.66
C ALA A 558 2.26 -11.79 10.70
N ASP A 559 3.27 -11.02 10.30
CA ASP A 559 3.16 -9.96 9.30
C ASP A 559 2.09 -8.89 9.63
N TYR A 560 2.02 -8.48 10.91
CA TYR A 560 1.04 -7.51 11.38
C TYR A 560 1.34 -6.09 10.86
N GLY A 561 0.34 -5.47 10.23
CA GLY A 561 0.41 -4.09 9.74
C GLY A 561 0.92 -3.94 8.31
N GLN A 562 0.79 -4.98 7.47
CA GLN A 562 1.10 -4.90 6.04
C GLN A 562 0.33 -3.77 5.35
N GLY A 563 0.89 -3.23 4.27
CA GLY A 563 0.16 -2.33 3.38
C GLY A 563 0.60 -0.88 3.48
N SER A 564 -0.36 0.05 3.49
CA SER A 564 -0.11 1.48 3.45
C SER A 564 0.53 2.01 4.73
N SER A 565 1.29 3.10 4.61
CA SER A 565 1.93 3.82 5.73
C SER A 565 0.94 4.57 6.64
N ARG A 566 -0.27 4.07 6.80
CA ARG A 566 -1.35 4.74 7.56
C ARG A 566 -1.06 4.82 9.05
N ASP A 567 -0.73 5.99 9.52
CA ASP A 567 -0.59 6.26 10.96
C ASP A 567 -1.93 6.18 11.70
N TRP A 568 -3.09 6.35 11.06
CA TRP A 568 -4.38 6.07 11.68
C TRP A 568 -4.57 4.63 12.14
N ALA A 569 -3.87 3.66 11.55
CA ALA A 569 -3.83 2.29 12.06
C ALA A 569 -3.22 2.22 13.49
N ALA A 570 -2.35 3.15 13.86
CA ALA A 570 -1.80 3.31 15.20
C ALA A 570 -2.55 4.36 16.04
N LYS A 571 -2.94 5.48 15.43
CA LYS A 571 -3.73 6.54 16.10
C LYS A 571 -5.05 6.00 16.63
N GLY A 572 -5.78 5.24 15.82
CA GLY A 572 -7.08 4.67 16.21
C GLY A 572 -7.00 3.72 17.39
N VAL A 573 -6.05 2.80 17.40
CA VAL A 573 -5.87 1.87 18.53
C VAL A 573 -5.37 2.60 19.77
N ARG A 574 -4.54 3.63 19.63
CA ARG A 574 -4.13 4.47 20.76
C ARG A 574 -5.31 5.18 21.39
N LEU A 575 -6.19 5.79 20.60
CA LEU A 575 -7.40 6.46 21.08
C LEU A 575 -8.40 5.48 21.72
N ALA A 576 -8.42 4.23 21.27
CA ALA A 576 -9.24 3.17 21.86
C ALA A 576 -8.74 2.70 23.25
N GLY A 577 -7.54 3.11 23.68
CA GLY A 577 -6.94 2.69 24.95
C GLY A 577 -6.01 1.48 24.84
N VAL A 578 -5.55 1.14 23.64
CA VAL A 578 -4.56 0.07 23.47
C VAL A 578 -3.18 0.57 23.93
N GLU A 579 -2.60 -0.13 24.90
CA GLU A 579 -1.28 0.19 25.49
C GLU A 579 -0.15 -0.66 24.87
N ALA A 580 -0.46 -1.90 24.46
CA ALA A 580 0.51 -2.79 23.85
C ALA A 580 -0.13 -3.64 22.76
N ILE A 581 0.69 -4.07 21.81
CA ILE A 581 0.34 -5.06 20.80
C ILE A 581 1.43 -6.12 20.81
N VAL A 582 1.04 -7.40 20.95
CA VAL A 582 1.96 -8.53 20.82
C VAL A 582 1.65 -9.32 19.56
N ALA A 583 2.64 -9.53 18.71
CA ALA A 583 2.50 -10.23 17.44
C ALA A 583 3.66 -11.19 17.18
N GLU A 584 3.52 -12.09 16.22
CA GLU A 584 4.62 -12.96 15.75
C GLU A 584 5.64 -12.19 14.90
N GLY A 585 5.25 -11.04 14.33
CA GLY A 585 6.10 -10.14 13.56
C GLY A 585 5.34 -8.90 13.11
N PHE A 586 6.07 -7.82 12.87
CA PHE A 586 5.52 -6.52 12.47
C PHE A 586 6.10 -6.08 11.14
N GLU A 587 5.27 -5.46 10.32
CA GLU A 587 5.75 -4.64 9.20
C GLU A 587 6.38 -3.34 9.72
N ARG A 588 7.49 -2.92 9.11
CA ARG A 588 8.35 -1.84 9.61
C ARG A 588 7.61 -0.53 9.87
N ILE A 589 6.89 -0.02 8.87
CA ILE A 589 6.24 1.30 8.97
C ILE A 589 5.19 1.30 10.06
N HIS A 590 4.37 0.24 10.14
CA HIS A 590 3.34 0.15 11.17
C HIS A 590 3.92 0.07 12.58
N ARG A 591 4.99 -0.73 12.77
CA ARG A 591 5.72 -0.78 14.04
C ARG A 591 6.21 0.62 14.47
N THR A 592 6.82 1.36 13.54
CA THR A 592 7.31 2.72 13.82
C THR A 592 6.15 3.67 14.17
N ASN A 593 5.02 3.56 13.48
CA ASN A 593 3.82 4.34 13.81
C ASN A 593 3.27 4.02 15.21
N LEU A 594 3.28 2.74 15.62
CA LEU A 594 2.90 2.35 16.99
C LEU A 594 3.78 3.03 18.04
N VAL A 595 5.10 2.97 17.86
CA VAL A 595 6.07 3.65 18.73
C VAL A 595 5.80 5.16 18.75
N GLY A 596 5.60 5.76 17.58
CA GLY A 596 5.30 7.19 17.43
C GLY A 596 4.02 7.65 18.13
N MET A 597 3.07 6.74 18.32
CA MET A 597 1.85 6.97 19.11
C MET A 597 1.96 6.50 20.56
N GLY A 598 3.13 5.99 20.95
CA GLY A 598 3.35 5.49 22.30
C GLY A 598 2.60 4.18 22.61
N VAL A 599 2.33 3.34 21.62
CA VAL A 599 1.84 1.98 21.81
C VAL A 599 3.04 1.03 21.78
N LEU A 600 3.15 0.13 22.78
CA LEU A 600 4.29 -0.77 22.92
C LEU A 600 4.19 -1.96 21.97
N PRO A 601 5.06 -2.10 20.95
CA PRO A 601 5.10 -3.29 20.13
C PRO A 601 5.93 -4.38 20.81
N LEU A 602 5.37 -5.58 20.91
CA LEU A 602 5.98 -6.76 21.52
C LEU A 602 5.97 -7.91 20.50
N GLU A 603 7.04 -8.67 20.45
CA GLU A 603 7.17 -9.80 19.50
C GLU A 603 7.34 -11.11 20.26
N PHE A 604 6.55 -12.11 19.92
CA PHE A 604 6.70 -13.45 20.42
C PHE A 604 8.05 -14.04 20.03
N LYS A 605 8.61 -14.89 20.89
CA LYS A 605 9.79 -15.68 20.54
C LYS A 605 9.42 -16.75 19.51
N PRO A 606 10.37 -17.18 18.67
CA PRO A 606 10.12 -18.22 17.66
C PRO A 606 9.40 -19.45 18.24
N GLY A 607 8.34 -19.88 17.56
CA GLY A 607 7.55 -21.04 17.98
C GLY A 607 6.47 -20.76 19.05
N VAL A 608 6.40 -19.53 19.54
CA VAL A 608 5.37 -19.10 20.50
C VAL A 608 4.39 -18.17 19.80
N ASN A 609 3.11 -18.42 19.94
CA ASN A 609 2.07 -17.58 19.35
C ASN A 609 0.73 -17.72 20.09
N ARG A 610 -0.29 -16.98 19.63
CA ARG A 610 -1.62 -17.00 20.23
C ARG A 610 -2.25 -18.39 20.30
N LYS A 611 -1.96 -19.26 19.32
CA LYS A 611 -2.50 -20.65 19.27
C LYS A 611 -1.76 -21.59 20.22
N THR A 612 -0.43 -21.50 20.27
CA THR A 612 0.38 -22.30 21.20
C THR A 612 0.15 -21.93 22.67
N LEU A 613 -0.34 -20.71 22.90
CA LEU A 613 -0.69 -20.18 24.22
C LEU A 613 -2.18 -20.34 24.54
N ASP A 614 -2.99 -20.91 23.65
CA ASP A 614 -4.44 -21.08 23.79
C ASP A 614 -5.15 -19.79 24.24
N ILE A 615 -4.81 -18.64 23.59
CA ILE A 615 -5.44 -17.35 23.90
C ILE A 615 -6.82 -17.30 23.26
N ASP A 616 -7.85 -17.15 24.10
CA ASP A 616 -9.26 -17.09 23.67
C ASP A 616 -9.91 -15.71 23.85
N GLY A 617 -9.19 -14.77 24.47
CA GLY A 617 -9.63 -13.38 24.69
C GLY A 617 -10.29 -13.15 26.05
N THR A 618 -10.40 -14.15 26.92
CA THR A 618 -10.93 -13.99 28.28
C THR A 618 -9.87 -13.57 29.31
N GLU A 619 -8.61 -13.62 28.90
CA GLU A 619 -7.46 -13.35 29.74
C GLU A 619 -7.29 -11.86 30.07
N THR A 620 -6.47 -11.59 31.09
CA THR A 620 -5.85 -10.30 31.32
C THR A 620 -4.34 -10.40 31.16
N PHE A 621 -3.73 -9.29 30.79
CA PHE A 621 -2.31 -9.26 30.43
C PHE A 621 -1.58 -8.17 31.23
N ASP A 622 -0.39 -8.52 31.75
CA ASP A 622 0.57 -7.56 32.29
C ASP A 622 1.88 -7.66 31.49
N VAL A 623 2.60 -6.53 31.39
CA VAL A 623 3.96 -6.53 30.83
C VAL A 623 4.93 -6.06 31.90
N ILE A 624 5.95 -6.86 32.17
CA ILE A 624 6.95 -6.64 33.22
C ILE A 624 8.34 -6.61 32.62
N GLY A 625 9.18 -5.70 33.10
CA GLY A 625 10.58 -5.57 32.70
C GLY A 625 10.96 -4.15 32.31
N GLU A 626 12.25 -3.89 32.28
CA GLU A 626 12.81 -2.60 31.86
C GLU A 626 12.85 -2.49 30.35
N ARG A 627 12.34 -1.40 29.81
CA ARG A 627 12.27 -1.15 28.36
C ARG A 627 13.59 -0.53 27.89
N THR A 628 14.49 -1.38 27.44
CA THR A 628 15.70 -1.01 26.70
C THR A 628 15.61 -1.52 25.27
N PRO A 629 16.42 -1.05 24.33
CA PRO A 629 16.35 -1.49 22.94
C PRO A 629 16.39 -3.02 22.81
N ARG A 630 15.30 -3.59 22.25
CA ARG A 630 15.11 -5.03 22.02
C ARG A 630 15.22 -5.91 23.27
N ALA A 631 14.98 -5.36 24.45
CA ALA A 631 14.98 -6.12 25.69
C ALA A 631 13.99 -7.30 25.65
N THR A 632 14.31 -8.34 26.38
CA THR A 632 13.34 -9.41 26.67
C THR A 632 12.51 -8.98 27.87
N LEU A 633 11.21 -8.78 27.64
CA LEU A 633 10.21 -8.51 28.67
C LEU A 633 9.42 -9.77 29.00
N THR A 634 8.70 -9.75 30.10
CA THR A 634 7.78 -10.82 30.50
C THR A 634 6.35 -10.39 30.26
N LEU A 635 5.64 -11.10 29.37
CA LEU A 635 4.19 -11.01 29.21
C LEU A 635 3.55 -11.98 30.19
N VAL A 636 2.81 -11.49 31.15
CA VAL A 636 2.08 -12.31 32.13
C VAL A 636 0.64 -12.43 31.67
N ILE A 637 0.22 -13.64 31.37
CA ILE A 637 -1.15 -13.96 30.97
C ILE A 637 -1.88 -14.55 32.18
N THR A 638 -2.94 -13.89 32.62
CA THR A 638 -3.80 -14.40 33.70
C THR A 638 -5.09 -14.92 33.08
N ARG A 639 -5.29 -16.22 33.16
CA ARG A 639 -6.49 -16.92 32.67
C ARG A 639 -7.71 -16.55 33.51
N HIS A 640 -8.91 -16.76 32.96
CA HIS A 640 -10.15 -16.61 33.72
C HIS A 640 -10.22 -17.54 34.97
N THR A 641 -9.47 -18.65 34.96
CA THR A 641 -9.33 -19.57 36.09
C THR A 641 -8.42 -19.05 37.21
N GLY A 642 -7.72 -17.93 36.97
CA GLY A 642 -6.69 -17.38 37.87
C GLY A 642 -5.30 -17.98 37.64
N GLU A 643 -5.13 -18.93 36.75
CA GLU A 643 -3.81 -19.43 36.34
C GLU A 643 -2.99 -18.32 35.70
N ARG A 644 -1.70 -18.27 36.05
CA ARG A 644 -0.75 -17.31 35.48
C ARG A 644 0.30 -18.02 34.64
N VAL A 645 0.49 -17.54 33.42
CA VAL A 645 1.49 -18.02 32.48
C VAL A 645 2.44 -16.86 32.16
N GLU A 646 3.73 -17.06 32.34
CA GLU A 646 4.78 -16.08 32.03
C GLU A 646 5.44 -16.41 30.70
N VAL A 647 5.43 -15.48 29.77
CA VAL A 647 5.93 -15.65 28.41
C VAL A 647 6.99 -14.61 28.10
N PRO A 648 8.22 -15.00 27.72
CA PRO A 648 9.22 -14.05 27.30
C PRO A 648 8.87 -13.50 25.91
N VAL A 649 8.90 -12.17 25.79
CA VAL A 649 8.65 -11.45 24.53
C VAL A 649 9.77 -10.46 24.26
N THR A 650 9.99 -10.12 22.99
CA THR A 650 10.95 -9.09 22.60
C THR A 650 10.27 -7.73 22.56
N CYS A 651 10.80 -6.76 23.26
CA CYS A 651 10.43 -5.35 23.14
C CYS A 651 10.89 -4.80 21.79
N ARG A 652 9.95 -4.39 20.94
CA ARG A 652 10.27 -3.91 19.57
C ARG A 652 10.42 -2.38 19.54
N LEU A 653 10.97 -1.82 20.60
CA LEU A 653 11.68 -0.54 20.58
C LEU A 653 13.11 -0.88 20.15
N ASP A 654 13.47 -0.59 18.91
CA ASP A 654 14.69 -1.13 18.31
C ASP A 654 15.92 -0.22 18.52
N THR A 655 15.71 1.05 18.93
CA THR A 655 16.76 2.05 19.20
C THR A 655 16.50 2.79 20.52
N ALA A 656 17.54 3.44 21.08
CA ALA A 656 17.41 4.26 22.28
C ALA A 656 16.47 5.46 22.07
N GLU A 657 16.46 6.03 20.85
CA GLU A 657 15.54 7.13 20.52
C GLU A 657 14.08 6.66 20.54
N GLU A 658 13.79 5.46 20.00
CA GLU A 658 12.44 4.88 20.07
C GLU A 658 11.99 4.63 21.52
N VAL A 659 12.90 4.23 22.40
CA VAL A 659 12.60 4.13 23.85
C VAL A 659 12.22 5.49 24.40
N SER A 660 13.00 6.52 24.11
CA SER A 660 12.73 7.90 24.54
C SER A 660 11.39 8.43 24.03
N ILE A 661 11.07 8.20 22.77
CA ILE A 661 9.78 8.57 22.15
C ILE A 661 8.63 7.84 22.87
N TYR A 662 8.76 6.55 23.08
CA TYR A 662 7.74 5.75 23.76
C TYR A 662 7.50 6.22 25.19
N GLU A 663 8.58 6.44 25.98
CA GLU A 663 8.48 6.91 27.39
C GLU A 663 7.88 8.32 27.49
N ALA A 664 8.14 9.18 26.51
CA ALA A 664 7.48 10.48 26.41
C ALA A 664 5.98 10.41 26.11
N GLY A 665 5.48 9.25 25.63
CA GLY A 665 4.09 9.06 25.23
C GLY A 665 3.84 9.17 23.71
N GLY A 666 4.87 9.41 22.93
CA GLY A 666 4.84 9.49 21.47
C GLY A 666 5.72 10.60 20.89
N VAL A 667 5.78 10.69 19.58
CA VAL A 667 6.63 11.65 18.86
C VAL A 667 6.27 13.10 19.18
N LEU A 668 4.98 13.44 19.15
CA LEU A 668 4.52 14.81 19.41
C LEU A 668 4.80 15.24 20.83
N GLN A 669 4.60 14.35 21.80
CA GLN A 669 4.88 14.58 23.21
C GLN A 669 6.37 14.79 23.44
N ARG A 670 7.21 13.96 22.84
CA ARG A 670 8.66 14.11 22.91
C ARG A 670 9.11 15.46 22.34
N PHE A 671 8.54 15.84 21.18
CA PHE A 671 8.82 17.14 20.59
C PHE A 671 8.45 18.30 21.52
N ALA A 672 7.25 18.25 22.15
CA ALA A 672 6.79 19.29 23.07
C ALA A 672 7.70 19.38 24.31
N GLN A 673 8.14 18.26 24.87
CA GLN A 673 9.06 18.23 26.00
C GLN A 673 10.41 18.90 25.64
N ASP A 674 11.02 18.48 24.53
CA ASP A 674 12.29 19.06 24.08
C ASP A 674 12.19 20.57 23.79
N PHE A 675 11.05 21.00 23.21
CA PHE A 675 10.81 22.42 22.96
C PHE A 675 10.68 23.21 24.25
N LEU A 676 9.95 22.70 25.24
CA LEU A 676 9.79 23.33 26.54
C LEU A 676 11.12 23.38 27.32
N GLU A 677 11.91 22.31 27.27
CA GLU A 677 13.25 22.27 27.87
C GLU A 677 14.19 23.29 27.25
N SER A 678 14.18 23.41 25.90
CA SER A 678 15.01 24.38 25.18
C SER A 678 14.57 25.84 25.39
N ALA A 679 13.29 26.09 25.64
CA ALA A 679 12.75 27.42 25.93
C ALA A 679 12.95 27.85 27.40
N ALA A 680 13.27 26.92 28.27
CA ALA A 680 13.55 27.19 29.69
C ALA A 680 15.01 27.57 30.00
N VAL A 681 15.91 27.42 28.99
CA VAL A 681 17.32 27.84 29.03
C VAL A 681 17.46 29.18 28.35
#